data_310614d399a55841ac004631f4f630a9
#
_entry.id   310614d399a55841ac004631f4f630a9
#
_cell.length_a   1.000
_cell.length_b   1.000
_cell.length_c   1.000
_cell.angle_alpha   90.00
_cell.angle_beta   90.00
_cell.angle_gamma   90.00
#
_symmetry.space_group_name_H-M   'P 1'
#
loop_
_entity.id
_entity.type
_entity.pdbx_description
1 polymer ?
#
loop_
_entity_poly.entity_id
_entity_poly.type
_entity_poly.pdbx_seq_one_letter_code
_entity_poly.pdbx_strand_id
1 'polypeptide(L)'
;MANRRRKKRKAGKVGFVLLTLFLIGMTTAAMCLGAFVLYLNLVIKPEADLDVNGLSMKFNSVIYYIDDDGQQQTLQKLASQENREWVGKDDIPEYLSKAFVSIEDQRFYEHKGVDWKRTFGAAVHWILPGGNSYGGSTITQQLVKNMTEDNDYSVKRKVTEIMRALTLEKKVDDKDTILELYMNIIYFGKNAYGVQTASKTYFNKPVDQLDLAECALIAGLTQNPAAYNPFKYPDAARERQKAVLYKMYEQGYISKSEYDQAVNEQLQYHENTEAQQQKKAYSYFTDMVITDVVNDLQSQLGYSETYARSLVTSGGLSIYATVDKDVQDTMESVFENSSNFPSISEDGVKPQAAMMVVDPKTGHILGVVGGRGEKTESLVLNRATQSKRSPGSSLKPLATYAPALDQGLITPYSVLTDMPVFNNNGKAWPRNENRTYAGQTTIMQAVADSTNTIAVNVINKLTPQSAYNFLTQKLGFTSLSKSDIDYAPMALGGLTDGVTVREMAQGYTALANYGEYSTAVSYTKVVDANGETILSNEDNQPTQIFEHPESTPYYVNDLLTNVVENGTGKLAAIDGMDVAGKTGTTTDNKDRWFAGYTPYYVGVCWFGYDEGYGLPTLKPNPALALWSDVMDELHEDKDNKRFDEPNEDDFVEAKYCLDSGMAPSKACYSDVRGSRVATGKFYKDDVPEEECTMHKWRTNSQSLLDLTRKFPLGVTVTDEYYCFSGSNDPIGEGQRVSSPNGHYSFRRTGSTNNRTDGSNSSRRRRRTTTGDTTTRTDTDNDTDTDTGTDAGTDTGTTTEPTETTEHVRRQIQEWWENQAG
;
A
#
# COMPACT_ATOMS: atom_id res chain seq x y z
N MET A 1 60.04 43.97 55.96
CA MET A 1 58.82 44.51 55.30
C MET A 1 58.58 44.04 53.83
N ALA A 2 59.56 43.60 53.14
CA ALA A 2 59.49 43.19 51.73
C ALA A 2 58.70 41.87 51.52
N ASN A 3 58.72 40.90 52.45
CA ASN A 3 57.96 39.60 52.26
C ASN A 3 56.45 39.72 52.54
N ARG A 4 55.95 40.71 53.19
CA ARG A 4 54.51 40.98 53.39
C ARG A 4 53.87 41.60 52.14
N ARG A 5 54.60 42.39 51.37
CA ARG A 5 54.12 43.01 50.12
C ARG A 5 54.06 42.01 48.96
N ARG A 6 54.96 40.99 48.88
CA ARG A 6 54.91 39.92 47.87
C ARG A 6 53.75 38.94 48.08
N LYS A 7 53.38 38.63 49.35
CA LYS A 7 52.14 37.76 49.62
C LYS A 7 50.90 38.48 49.32
N LYS A 8 50.73 39.81 49.56
CA LYS A 8 49.50 40.55 49.19
C LYS A 8 49.33 40.72 47.68
N ARG A 9 50.43 40.88 46.90
CA ARG A 9 50.38 40.96 45.43
C ARG A 9 50.00 39.56 44.78
N LYS A 10 50.47 38.45 45.34
CA LYS A 10 50.09 37.12 44.88
C LYS A 10 48.60 36.79 45.19
N ALA A 11 48.09 37.13 46.37
CA ALA A 11 46.70 36.97 46.79
C ALA A 11 45.72 37.82 45.94
N GLY A 12 46.15 39.10 45.58
CA GLY A 12 45.33 39.91 44.67
C GLY A 12 45.28 39.36 43.22
N LYS A 13 46.39 38.77 42.73
CA LYS A 13 46.37 38.13 41.39
C LYS A 13 45.51 36.84 41.36
N VAL A 14 45.56 36.01 42.40
CA VAL A 14 44.72 34.83 42.55
C VAL A 14 43.25 35.22 42.69
N GLY A 15 42.93 36.27 43.50
CA GLY A 15 41.57 36.78 43.60
C GLY A 15 41.02 37.31 42.26
N PHE A 16 41.87 38.01 41.45
CA PHE A 16 41.51 38.50 40.13
C PHE A 16 41.27 37.36 39.15
N VAL A 17 42.13 36.34 39.16
CA VAL A 17 41.94 35.15 38.28
C VAL A 17 40.66 34.38 38.66
N LEU A 18 40.39 34.22 39.96
CA LEU A 18 39.13 33.55 40.41
C LEU A 18 37.89 34.38 40.02
N LEU A 19 37.95 35.72 40.16
CA LEU A 19 36.85 36.61 39.72
C LEU A 19 36.65 36.55 38.19
N THR A 20 37.75 36.52 37.41
CA THR A 20 37.66 36.40 35.96
C THR A 20 37.07 35.05 35.53
N LEU A 21 37.50 33.97 36.18
CA LEU A 21 36.90 32.62 35.93
C LEU A 21 35.42 32.56 36.32
N PHE A 22 35.04 33.22 37.43
CA PHE A 22 33.66 33.31 37.85
C PHE A 22 32.82 34.13 36.86
N LEU A 23 33.34 35.28 36.36
CA LEU A 23 32.67 36.09 35.34
C LEU A 23 32.56 35.35 33.98
N ILE A 24 33.61 34.65 33.57
CA ILE A 24 33.54 33.79 32.37
C ILE A 24 32.49 32.71 32.56
N GLY A 25 32.47 32.02 33.72
CA GLY A 25 31.45 31.04 34.04
C GLY A 25 30.02 31.60 34.00
N MET A 26 29.83 32.79 34.58
CA MET A 26 28.53 33.46 34.53
C MET A 26 28.06 33.87 33.10
N THR A 27 28.99 34.44 32.31
CA THR A 27 28.67 34.83 30.92
C THR A 27 28.39 33.61 30.04
N THR A 28 29.19 32.57 30.19
CA THR A 28 28.91 31.27 29.48
C THR A 28 27.55 30.69 29.88
N ALA A 29 27.24 30.66 31.19
CA ALA A 29 25.95 30.19 31.66
C ALA A 29 24.77 31.05 31.12
N ALA A 30 24.93 32.37 31.07
CA ALA A 30 23.95 33.30 30.51
C ALA A 30 23.76 33.08 28.97
N MET A 31 24.84 32.86 28.23
CA MET A 31 24.75 32.51 26.79
C MET A 31 24.07 31.17 26.56
N CYS A 32 24.45 30.15 27.34
CA CYS A 32 23.80 28.83 27.25
C CYS A 32 22.29 28.90 27.58
N LEU A 33 21.93 29.68 28.60
CA LEU A 33 20.52 29.90 28.95
C LEU A 33 19.79 30.65 27.82
N GLY A 34 20.39 31.70 27.25
CA GLY A 34 19.81 32.41 26.10
C GLY A 34 19.60 31.52 24.88
N ALA A 35 20.60 30.70 24.53
CA ALA A 35 20.51 29.72 23.45
C ALA A 35 19.42 28.66 23.74
N PHE A 36 19.32 28.21 24.99
CA PHE A 36 18.29 27.27 25.41
C PHE A 36 16.88 27.87 25.32
N VAL A 37 16.69 29.12 25.77
CA VAL A 37 15.41 29.83 25.64
C VAL A 37 15.03 30.03 24.17
N LEU A 38 16.02 30.35 23.32
CA LEU A 38 15.78 30.47 21.88
C LEU A 38 15.38 29.13 21.26
N TYR A 39 16.05 28.04 21.63
CA TYR A 39 15.72 26.67 21.21
C TYR A 39 14.30 26.28 21.66
N LEU A 40 13.90 26.58 22.91
CA LEU A 40 12.57 26.33 23.41
C LEU A 40 11.49 27.06 22.57
N ASN A 41 11.74 28.31 22.18
CA ASN A 41 10.77 29.10 21.41
C ASN A 41 10.69 28.73 19.94
N LEU A 42 11.81 28.38 19.29
CA LEU A 42 11.87 28.15 17.85
C LEU A 42 11.62 26.69 17.46
N VAL A 43 11.99 25.74 18.32
CA VAL A 43 11.93 24.32 18.02
C VAL A 43 10.86 23.61 18.85
N ILE A 44 10.88 23.79 20.17
CA ILE A 44 10.01 22.99 21.05
C ILE A 44 8.58 23.52 21.11
N LYS A 45 8.41 24.85 21.15
CA LYS A 45 7.07 25.45 21.28
C LYS A 45 6.12 25.13 20.13
N PRO A 46 6.53 25.10 18.86
CA PRO A 46 5.67 24.64 17.77
C PRO A 46 5.29 23.15 17.89
N GLU A 47 6.24 22.31 18.35
CA GLU A 47 5.99 20.87 18.58
C GLU A 47 5.13 20.59 19.83
N ALA A 48 5.01 21.58 20.73
CA ALA A 48 4.27 21.46 22.00
C ALA A 48 2.83 21.97 21.91
N ASP A 49 2.41 22.48 20.79
CA ASP A 49 1.02 22.93 20.60
C ASP A 49 0.12 21.72 20.33
N LEU A 50 -0.49 21.20 21.39
CA LEU A 50 -1.49 20.14 21.31
C LEU A 50 -2.83 20.80 21.00
N ASP A 51 -3.51 20.33 19.97
CA ASP A 51 -4.92 20.62 19.78
C ASP A 51 -5.72 19.83 20.84
N VAL A 52 -6.33 20.58 21.77
CA VAL A 52 -7.10 20.02 22.89
C VAL A 52 -8.61 20.20 22.69
N ASN A 53 -9.05 20.75 21.56
CA ASN A 53 -10.46 21.06 21.33
C ASN A 53 -11.29 19.78 21.14
N GLY A 54 -10.68 18.65 20.78
CA GLY A 54 -11.31 17.34 20.68
C GLY A 54 -11.46 16.54 21.98
N LEU A 55 -11.19 17.12 23.16
CA LEU A 55 -11.09 16.38 24.43
C LEU A 55 -12.42 15.99 25.10
N SER A 56 -13.58 16.32 24.52
CA SER A 56 -14.84 15.82 25.08
C SER A 56 -15.18 14.43 24.52
N MET A 57 -14.56 13.38 25.05
CA MET A 57 -14.80 11.98 24.65
C MET A 57 -16.09 11.38 25.22
N LYS A 58 -17.17 12.16 25.28
CA LYS A 58 -18.45 11.75 25.90
C LYS A 58 -19.45 11.11 24.94
N PHE A 59 -19.15 11.09 23.64
CA PHE A 59 -20.11 10.68 22.62
C PHE A 59 -19.51 9.68 21.66
N ASN A 60 -20.29 8.66 21.29
CA ASN A 60 -19.91 7.78 20.20
C ASN A 60 -19.76 8.57 18.91
N SER A 61 -18.69 8.32 18.20
CA SER A 61 -18.51 8.88 16.87
C SER A 61 -19.44 8.20 15.86
N VAL A 62 -19.78 8.91 14.81
CA VAL A 62 -20.69 8.44 13.77
C VAL A 62 -20.05 8.62 12.40
N ILE A 63 -20.11 7.58 11.58
CA ILE A 63 -19.78 7.66 10.18
C ILE A 63 -21.08 7.90 9.41
N TYR A 64 -21.08 8.96 8.62
CA TYR A 64 -22.17 9.36 7.72
C TYR A 64 -21.77 9.14 6.28
N TYR A 65 -22.74 9.00 5.40
CA TYR A 65 -22.59 9.08 3.94
C TYR A 65 -23.71 9.95 3.36
N ILE A 66 -23.55 10.37 2.13
CA ILE A 66 -24.58 11.11 1.38
C ILE A 66 -25.22 10.11 0.40
N ASP A 67 -26.55 9.98 0.47
CA ASP A 67 -27.29 9.13 -0.45
C ASP A 67 -27.51 9.82 -1.82
N ASP A 68 -28.13 9.09 -2.76
CA ASP A 68 -28.40 9.57 -4.13
C ASP A 68 -29.34 10.78 -4.17
N ASP A 69 -30.17 10.97 -3.14
CA ASP A 69 -31.02 12.15 -2.97
C ASP A 69 -30.27 13.36 -2.35
N GLY A 70 -28.97 13.20 -2.10
CA GLY A 70 -28.12 14.22 -1.48
C GLY A 70 -28.36 14.37 0.02
N GLN A 71 -28.98 13.38 0.69
CA GLN A 71 -29.29 13.43 2.10
C GLN A 71 -28.24 12.70 2.96
N GLN A 72 -27.91 13.27 4.08
CA GLN A 72 -26.99 12.64 5.04
C GLN A 72 -27.66 11.45 5.73
N GLN A 73 -27.07 10.28 5.58
CA GLN A 73 -27.49 9.05 6.23
C GLN A 73 -26.40 8.53 7.21
N THR A 74 -26.83 7.75 8.20
CA THR A 74 -25.88 7.08 9.10
C THR A 74 -25.39 5.78 8.47
N LEU A 75 -24.09 5.70 8.17
CA LEU A 75 -23.46 4.46 7.78
C LEU A 75 -23.23 3.55 8.99
N GLN A 76 -22.57 4.09 10.04
CA GLN A 76 -22.20 3.31 11.22
C GLN A 76 -22.06 4.20 12.45
N LYS A 77 -22.68 3.81 13.56
CA LYS A 77 -22.36 4.34 14.88
C LYS A 77 -21.19 3.55 15.45
N LEU A 78 -20.07 4.23 15.69
CA LEU A 78 -18.89 3.60 16.23
C LEU A 78 -19.08 3.41 17.73
N ALA A 79 -18.87 2.18 18.19
CA ALA A 79 -18.74 1.87 19.60
C ALA A 79 -17.33 1.35 19.81
N SER A 80 -16.70 1.64 20.93
CA SER A 80 -15.39 1.07 21.26
C SER A 80 -15.44 -0.45 21.13
N GLN A 81 -14.74 -0.98 20.11
CA GLN A 81 -14.57 -2.44 19.92
C GLN A 81 -13.39 -2.95 20.74
N GLU A 82 -12.45 -2.07 21.03
CA GLU A 82 -11.50 -2.31 22.09
C GLU A 82 -12.28 -2.26 23.41
N ASN A 83 -11.84 -3.02 24.36
CA ASN A 83 -12.43 -3.09 25.69
C ASN A 83 -12.24 -1.73 26.41
N ARG A 84 -12.87 -0.66 25.84
CA ARG A 84 -12.79 0.73 26.31
C ARG A 84 -14.21 1.32 26.36
N GLU A 85 -14.64 1.67 27.54
CA GLU A 85 -15.85 2.42 27.77
C GLU A 85 -15.48 3.72 28.47
N TRP A 86 -15.89 4.84 27.91
CA TRP A 86 -15.70 6.14 28.55
C TRP A 86 -16.64 6.29 29.73
N VAL A 87 -16.14 6.87 30.82
CA VAL A 87 -16.92 7.22 31.97
C VAL A 87 -16.69 8.69 32.36
N GLY A 88 -17.77 9.45 32.55
CA GLY A 88 -17.68 10.83 32.98
C GLY A 88 -17.22 10.95 34.44
N LYS A 89 -16.62 12.09 34.80
CA LYS A 89 -16.10 12.33 36.14
C LYS A 89 -17.14 12.13 37.24
N ASP A 90 -18.40 12.41 36.94
CA ASP A 90 -19.50 12.31 37.92
C ASP A 90 -19.88 10.84 38.25
N ASP A 91 -19.52 9.90 37.38
CA ASP A 91 -19.73 8.47 37.54
C ASP A 91 -18.47 7.73 38.05
N ILE A 92 -17.33 8.44 38.22
CA ILE A 92 -16.10 7.87 38.77
C ILE A 92 -16.11 8.01 40.29
N PRO A 93 -15.95 6.91 41.05
CA PRO A 93 -15.92 6.98 42.52
C PRO A 93 -14.84 7.94 43.03
N GLU A 94 -15.19 8.75 44.02
CA GLU A 94 -14.25 9.69 44.65
C GLU A 94 -12.99 8.98 45.17
N TYR A 95 -13.16 7.77 45.71
CA TYR A 95 -12.03 6.96 46.19
C TYR A 95 -11.06 6.57 45.08
N LEU A 96 -11.56 6.35 43.84
CA LEU A 96 -10.71 6.02 42.69
C LEU A 96 -9.88 7.22 42.28
N SER A 97 -10.48 8.39 42.14
CA SER A 97 -9.78 9.65 41.86
C SER A 97 -8.71 9.97 42.92
N LYS A 98 -9.06 9.83 44.21
CA LYS A 98 -8.12 9.99 45.32
C LYS A 98 -7.00 8.96 45.33
N ALA A 99 -7.28 7.71 44.97
CA ALA A 99 -6.26 6.66 44.85
C ALA A 99 -5.22 7.01 43.79
N PHE A 100 -5.66 7.45 42.58
CA PHE A 100 -4.72 7.88 41.54
C PHE A 100 -3.86 9.06 41.97
N VAL A 101 -4.47 10.10 42.49
CA VAL A 101 -3.77 11.28 43.00
C VAL A 101 -2.75 10.88 44.09
N SER A 102 -3.14 10.00 45.03
CA SER A 102 -2.30 9.58 46.14
C SER A 102 -1.03 8.83 45.68
N ILE A 103 -1.15 7.97 44.67
CA ILE A 103 -0.05 7.13 44.30
C ILE A 103 0.81 7.71 43.18
N GLU A 104 0.18 8.40 42.20
CA GLU A 104 0.85 8.94 41.04
C GLU A 104 1.33 10.37 41.21
N ASP A 105 0.52 11.24 41.80
CA ASP A 105 0.79 12.68 41.86
C ASP A 105 0.17 13.37 43.08
N GLN A 106 0.77 13.21 44.23
CA GLN A 106 0.29 13.69 45.51
C GLN A 106 -0.06 15.19 45.53
N ARG A 107 0.58 16.03 44.70
CA ARG A 107 0.36 17.46 44.59
C ARG A 107 -0.33 17.88 43.33
N PHE A 108 -1.10 17.00 42.72
CA PHE A 108 -1.76 17.20 41.43
C PHE A 108 -2.56 18.53 41.39
N TYR A 109 -3.30 18.84 42.45
CA TYR A 109 -4.11 20.05 42.53
C TYR A 109 -3.29 21.32 42.89
N GLU A 110 -2.02 21.19 43.27
CA GLU A 110 -1.17 22.32 43.71
C GLU A 110 -0.32 22.89 42.56
N HIS A 111 0.03 22.11 41.56
CA HIS A 111 0.87 22.55 40.47
C HIS A 111 0.10 22.70 39.16
N LYS A 112 0.72 23.39 38.17
CA LYS A 112 0.18 23.61 36.83
C LYS A 112 0.91 22.72 35.82
N GLY A 113 0.57 21.43 35.76
CA GLY A 113 1.09 20.45 34.85
C GLY A 113 2.43 19.84 35.21
N VAL A 114 3.29 20.56 35.92
CA VAL A 114 4.63 20.10 36.32
C VAL A 114 4.91 20.37 37.77
N ASP A 115 5.20 19.35 38.56
CA ASP A 115 5.70 19.47 39.92
C ASP A 115 7.23 19.75 39.90
N TRP A 116 7.60 21.04 39.89
CA TRP A 116 8.99 21.46 39.85
C TRP A 116 9.85 20.94 41.00
N LYS A 117 9.27 20.76 42.20
CA LYS A 117 9.99 20.23 43.37
C LYS A 117 10.38 18.76 43.13
N ARG A 118 9.43 17.96 42.61
CA ARG A 118 9.62 16.53 42.31
C ARG A 118 10.53 16.35 41.08
N THR A 119 10.31 17.14 39.99
CA THR A 119 11.10 17.11 38.77
C THR A 119 12.55 17.45 39.02
N PHE A 120 12.83 18.51 39.80
CA PHE A 120 14.20 18.91 40.18
C PHE A 120 14.86 17.86 41.10
N GLY A 121 14.15 17.29 42.05
CA GLY A 121 14.62 16.19 42.90
C GLY A 121 15.02 14.98 42.04
N ALA A 122 14.20 14.58 41.10
CA ALA A 122 14.48 13.47 40.17
C ALA A 122 15.71 13.77 39.27
N ALA A 123 15.86 14.99 38.78
CA ALA A 123 17.00 15.41 37.95
C ALA A 123 18.33 15.37 38.75
N VAL A 124 18.31 15.80 40.02
CA VAL A 124 19.49 15.72 40.91
C VAL A 124 19.87 14.26 41.18
N HIS A 125 18.91 13.40 41.41
CA HIS A 125 19.16 11.96 41.62
C HIS A 125 19.68 11.23 40.37
N TRP A 126 19.33 11.71 39.17
CA TRP A 126 19.85 11.18 37.90
C TRP A 126 21.34 11.52 37.71
N ILE A 127 21.79 12.64 38.24
CA ILE A 127 23.20 13.09 38.17
C ILE A 127 24.06 12.44 39.25
N LEU A 128 23.50 12.11 40.42
CA LEU A 128 24.23 11.56 41.58
C LEU A 128 24.04 10.03 41.67
N PRO A 129 25.11 9.23 41.61
CA PRO A 129 24.99 7.78 41.72
C PRO A 129 24.59 7.34 43.14
N GLY A 130 23.48 6.55 43.24
CA GLY A 130 23.09 5.86 44.49
C GLY A 130 21.67 6.10 45.00
N GLY A 131 20.79 6.77 44.26
CA GLY A 131 19.41 6.99 44.69
C GLY A 131 18.39 6.05 43.99
N ASN A 132 17.42 5.54 44.74
CA ASN A 132 16.25 4.88 44.16
C ASN A 132 15.53 5.86 43.24
N SER A 133 15.23 5.45 41.98
CA SER A 133 14.53 6.29 41.00
C SER A 133 13.08 6.52 41.43
N TYR A 134 12.80 7.64 42.04
CA TYR A 134 11.43 8.11 42.25
C TYR A 134 10.89 8.60 40.90
N GLY A 135 9.74 8.07 40.46
CA GLY A 135 9.06 8.58 39.28
C GLY A 135 8.75 10.08 39.39
N GLY A 136 9.36 10.90 38.55
CA GLY A 136 9.27 12.37 38.64
C GLY A 136 8.15 13.00 37.80
N SER A 137 7.38 12.22 37.03
CA SER A 137 6.33 12.71 36.13
C SER A 137 5.01 12.92 36.88
N THR A 138 4.28 13.94 36.50
CA THR A 138 2.93 14.26 37.03
C THR A 138 1.87 13.48 36.24
N ILE A 139 0.63 13.43 36.71
CA ILE A 139 -0.53 12.89 36.01
C ILE A 139 -0.68 13.59 34.65
N THR A 140 -0.57 14.91 34.58
CA THR A 140 -0.66 15.68 33.34
C THR A 140 0.46 15.31 32.35
N GLN A 141 1.69 15.10 32.83
CA GLN A 141 2.80 14.63 32.00
C GLN A 141 2.60 13.20 31.49
N GLN A 142 2.03 12.31 32.33
CA GLN A 142 1.70 10.95 31.91
C GLN A 142 0.54 10.94 30.91
N LEU A 143 -0.48 11.77 31.09
CA LEU A 143 -1.56 11.97 30.14
C LEU A 143 -1.01 12.37 28.77
N VAL A 144 -0.22 13.43 28.71
CA VAL A 144 0.42 13.90 27.47
C VAL A 144 1.27 12.81 26.83
N LYS A 145 2.08 12.09 27.62
CA LYS A 145 2.87 10.98 27.13
C LYS A 145 2.00 9.88 26.49
N ASN A 146 0.90 9.50 27.13
CA ASN A 146 -0.02 8.49 26.61
C ASN A 146 -0.77 8.98 25.37
N MET A 147 -1.07 10.29 25.27
CA MET A 147 -1.68 10.89 24.07
C MET A 147 -0.74 10.95 22.87
N THR A 148 0.57 11.07 23.07
CA THR A 148 1.55 11.28 22.00
C THR A 148 2.46 10.07 21.74
N GLU A 149 2.40 9.03 22.59
CA GLU A 149 3.25 7.81 22.56
C GLU A 149 4.75 8.07 22.29
N ASP A 150 5.21 9.26 22.58
CA ASP A 150 6.60 9.65 22.42
C ASP A 150 7.45 8.91 23.45
N ASN A 151 7.91 7.71 23.09
CA ASN A 151 8.68 6.79 23.95
C ASN A 151 10.18 6.97 23.82
N ASP A 152 10.65 7.97 23.07
CA ASP A 152 12.07 8.24 22.89
C ASP A 152 12.76 8.57 24.22
N TYR A 153 13.92 7.96 24.50
CA TYR A 153 14.73 8.24 25.68
C TYR A 153 15.67 9.44 25.41
N SER A 154 15.10 10.62 25.12
CA SER A 154 15.88 11.83 24.86
C SER A 154 15.52 12.98 25.79
N VAL A 155 16.47 13.87 26.03
CA VAL A 155 16.22 15.12 26.79
C VAL A 155 15.24 16.03 26.04
N LYS A 156 15.31 16.05 24.70
CA LYS A 156 14.38 16.78 23.83
C LYS A 156 12.95 16.35 24.12
N ARG A 157 12.67 15.06 24.08
CA ARG A 157 11.36 14.50 24.40
C ARG A 157 10.84 14.94 25.76
N LYS A 158 11.67 14.83 26.82
CA LYS A 158 11.25 15.20 28.17
C LYS A 158 10.94 16.70 28.31
N VAL A 159 11.67 17.54 27.59
CA VAL A 159 11.39 18.99 27.53
C VAL A 159 10.09 19.27 26.77
N THR A 160 9.87 18.59 25.64
CA THR A 160 8.62 18.67 24.85
C THR A 160 7.42 18.21 25.69
N GLU A 161 7.52 17.06 26.40
CA GLU A 161 6.50 16.56 27.33
C GLU A 161 6.14 17.61 28.42
N ILE A 162 7.16 18.24 29.02
CA ILE A 162 6.96 19.32 30.02
C ILE A 162 6.19 20.49 29.39
N MET A 163 6.59 20.94 28.20
CA MET A 163 5.93 22.06 27.52
C MET A 163 4.48 21.72 27.12
N ARG A 164 4.25 20.50 26.62
CA ARG A 164 2.90 20.00 26.31
C ARG A 164 2.02 19.95 27.57
N ALA A 165 2.55 19.45 28.70
CA ALA A 165 1.82 19.43 29.97
C ALA A 165 1.43 20.83 30.47
N LEU A 166 2.33 21.80 30.34
CA LEU A 166 2.02 23.21 30.70
C LEU A 166 0.99 23.83 29.74
N THR A 167 1.04 23.49 28.47
CA THR A 167 0.09 23.95 27.45
C THR A 167 -1.30 23.37 27.71
N LEU A 168 -1.37 22.04 27.97
CA LEU A 168 -2.61 21.33 28.30
C LEU A 168 -3.31 21.95 29.51
N GLU A 169 -2.59 22.14 30.60
CA GLU A 169 -3.15 22.77 31.85
C GLU A 169 -3.66 24.20 31.62
N LYS A 170 -3.01 24.92 30.71
CA LYS A 170 -3.45 26.28 30.36
C LYS A 170 -4.72 26.30 29.50
N LYS A 171 -4.85 25.30 28.61
CA LYS A 171 -5.99 25.19 27.69
C LYS A 171 -7.22 24.60 28.35
N VAL A 172 -7.07 23.57 29.19
CA VAL A 172 -8.16 22.87 29.85
C VAL A 172 -8.60 23.62 31.09
N ASP A 173 -7.67 24.21 31.84
CA ASP A 173 -7.87 25.00 33.11
C ASP A 173 -8.82 24.35 34.15
N ASP A 174 -9.04 23.04 34.05
CA ASP A 174 -9.81 22.20 35.00
C ASP A 174 -9.05 20.90 35.28
N LYS A 175 -8.65 20.75 36.55
CA LYS A 175 -7.91 19.57 37.03
C LYS A 175 -8.72 18.29 36.99
N ASP A 176 -10.02 18.39 37.29
CA ASP A 176 -10.87 17.19 37.30
C ASP A 176 -11.08 16.66 35.89
N THR A 177 -11.18 17.52 34.88
CA THR A 177 -11.21 17.14 33.48
C THR A 177 -9.88 16.47 33.04
N ILE A 178 -8.72 16.98 33.49
CA ILE A 178 -7.42 16.35 33.21
C ILE A 178 -7.34 14.96 33.86
N LEU A 179 -7.86 14.81 35.08
CA LEU A 179 -7.88 13.51 35.78
C LEU A 179 -8.86 12.52 35.10
N GLU A 180 -10.05 13.00 34.70
CA GLU A 180 -11.01 12.22 33.92
C GLU A 180 -10.37 11.66 32.64
N LEU A 181 -9.71 12.53 31.84
CA LEU A 181 -8.99 12.14 30.63
C LEU A 181 -7.93 11.08 30.94
N TYR A 182 -7.10 11.31 31.98
CA TYR A 182 -6.07 10.36 32.37
C TYR A 182 -6.64 8.99 32.71
N MET A 183 -7.69 8.94 33.56
CA MET A 183 -8.33 7.69 33.99
C MET A 183 -8.99 6.93 32.85
N ASN A 184 -9.47 7.61 31.79
CA ASN A 184 -10.11 7.00 30.64
C ASN A 184 -9.14 6.51 29.56
N ILE A 185 -7.88 6.99 29.55
CA ILE A 185 -6.91 6.66 28.48
C ILE A 185 -5.91 5.59 28.93
N ILE A 186 -5.56 5.55 30.21
CA ILE A 186 -4.45 4.73 30.71
C ILE A 186 -4.72 3.24 30.58
N TYR A 187 -3.65 2.48 30.30
CA TYR A 187 -3.67 1.02 30.12
C TYR A 187 -3.54 0.28 31.46
N PHE A 188 -4.42 -0.69 31.69
CA PHE A 188 -4.49 -1.49 32.91
C PHE A 188 -4.09 -2.98 32.75
N GLY A 189 -3.65 -3.39 31.56
CA GLY A 189 -3.37 -4.79 31.25
C GLY A 189 -4.57 -5.54 30.66
N LYS A 190 -4.36 -6.76 30.14
CA LYS A 190 -5.44 -7.59 29.54
C LYS A 190 -6.28 -6.84 28.49
N ASN A 191 -5.65 -6.00 27.70
CA ASN A 191 -6.32 -5.15 26.69
C ASN A 191 -7.38 -4.20 27.29
N ALA A 192 -7.30 -3.88 28.58
CA ALA A 192 -8.20 -2.94 29.25
C ALA A 192 -7.60 -1.53 29.25
N TYR A 193 -8.25 -0.60 28.55
CA TYR A 193 -7.94 0.81 28.56
C TYR A 193 -9.07 1.58 29.24
N GLY A 194 -8.74 2.48 30.13
CA GLY A 194 -9.70 3.24 30.95
C GLY A 194 -10.25 2.46 32.14
N VAL A 195 -10.67 3.23 33.17
CA VAL A 195 -11.09 2.68 34.46
C VAL A 195 -12.39 1.86 34.39
N GLN A 196 -13.34 2.25 33.54
CA GLN A 196 -14.58 1.50 33.34
C GLN A 196 -14.30 0.08 32.80
N THR A 197 -13.44 0.01 31.78
CA THR A 197 -13.03 -1.28 31.21
C THR A 197 -12.22 -2.10 32.21
N ALA A 198 -11.32 -1.46 32.97
CA ALA A 198 -10.55 -2.15 34.00
C ALA A 198 -11.46 -2.70 35.09
N SER A 199 -12.46 -1.95 35.53
CA SER A 199 -13.48 -2.42 36.51
C SER A 199 -14.20 -3.67 36.00
N LYS A 200 -14.70 -3.63 34.75
CA LYS A 200 -15.36 -4.79 34.14
C LYS A 200 -14.41 -5.98 33.95
N THR A 201 -13.16 -5.73 33.56
CA THR A 201 -12.16 -6.79 33.30
C THR A 201 -11.75 -7.53 34.56
N TYR A 202 -11.59 -6.81 35.67
CA TYR A 202 -11.09 -7.40 36.91
C TYR A 202 -12.16 -7.79 37.92
N PHE A 203 -13.31 -7.09 37.89
CA PHE A 203 -14.39 -7.25 38.87
C PHE A 203 -15.76 -7.54 38.29
N ASN A 204 -15.91 -7.54 36.96
CA ASN A 204 -17.17 -7.75 36.22
C ASN A 204 -18.32 -6.82 36.68
N LYS A 205 -17.99 -5.56 37.02
CA LYS A 205 -18.96 -4.55 37.42
C LYS A 205 -18.60 -3.16 36.89
N PRO A 206 -19.59 -2.23 36.77
CA PRO A 206 -19.29 -0.88 36.37
C PRO A 206 -18.44 -0.14 37.40
N VAL A 207 -17.71 0.91 37.01
CA VAL A 207 -16.73 1.60 37.84
C VAL A 207 -17.35 2.31 39.04
N ASP A 208 -18.58 2.83 38.91
CA ASP A 208 -19.34 3.49 39.96
C ASP A 208 -19.69 2.56 41.13
N GLN A 209 -19.58 1.25 40.97
CA GLN A 209 -19.83 0.24 41.98
C GLN A 209 -18.54 -0.28 42.65
N LEU A 210 -17.37 0.30 42.32
CA LEU A 210 -16.12 -0.08 42.99
C LEU A 210 -16.08 0.41 44.42
N ASP A 211 -15.71 -0.47 45.33
CA ASP A 211 -15.38 -0.10 46.70
C ASP A 211 -13.95 0.45 46.86
N LEU A 212 -13.60 0.87 48.07
CA LEU A 212 -12.30 1.46 48.35
C LEU A 212 -11.14 0.50 48.07
N ALA A 213 -11.27 -0.79 48.39
CA ALA A 213 -10.22 -1.77 48.22
C ALA A 213 -9.98 -2.07 46.75
N GLU A 214 -11.03 -2.13 45.96
CA GLU A 214 -10.99 -2.32 44.52
C GLU A 214 -10.45 -1.08 43.77
N CYS A 215 -10.89 0.12 44.18
CA CYS A 215 -10.35 1.40 43.69
C CYS A 215 -8.83 1.47 43.89
N ALA A 216 -8.33 1.07 45.03
CA ALA A 216 -6.91 1.05 45.35
C ALA A 216 -6.15 0.04 44.49
N LEU A 217 -6.75 -1.12 44.19
CA LEU A 217 -6.15 -2.08 43.26
C LEU A 217 -6.04 -1.51 41.84
N ILE A 218 -7.16 -1.00 41.25
CA ILE A 218 -7.17 -0.41 39.90
C ILE A 218 -6.10 0.67 39.79
N ALA A 219 -6.05 1.64 40.74
CA ALA A 219 -5.02 2.67 40.72
C ALA A 219 -3.59 2.10 40.83
N GLY A 220 -3.42 0.98 41.56
CA GLY A 220 -2.14 0.29 41.70
C GLY A 220 -1.62 -0.36 40.45
N LEU A 221 -2.48 -0.81 39.55
CA LEU A 221 -2.09 -1.53 38.30
C LEU A 221 -1.28 -0.65 37.34
N THR A 222 -1.49 0.65 37.33
CA THR A 222 -0.93 1.59 36.34
C THR A 222 0.59 1.61 36.28
N GLN A 223 1.27 1.36 37.36
CA GLN A 223 2.74 1.37 37.41
C GLN A 223 3.37 0.28 36.55
N ASN A 224 2.81 -0.92 36.58
CA ASN A 224 3.25 -2.08 35.78
C ASN A 224 2.13 -3.12 35.69
N PRO A 225 1.18 -2.97 34.77
CA PRO A 225 0.01 -3.86 34.66
C PRO A 225 0.36 -5.33 34.49
N ALA A 226 1.47 -5.63 33.82
CA ALA A 226 1.93 -7.01 33.64
C ALA A 226 2.40 -7.66 34.97
N ALA A 227 3.12 -6.91 35.82
CA ALA A 227 3.66 -7.39 37.08
C ALA A 227 2.62 -7.47 38.19
N TYR A 228 1.57 -6.62 38.12
CA TYR A 228 0.52 -6.54 39.14
C TYR A 228 -0.81 -7.16 38.70
N ASN A 229 -0.80 -7.96 37.63
CA ASN A 229 -2.00 -8.66 37.16
C ASN A 229 -2.51 -9.63 38.24
N PRO A 230 -3.72 -9.40 38.84
CA PRO A 230 -4.20 -10.16 39.97
C PRO A 230 -4.54 -11.62 39.65
N PHE A 231 -4.86 -11.94 38.40
CA PHE A 231 -5.10 -13.32 37.95
C PHE A 231 -3.79 -14.12 37.87
N LYS A 232 -2.68 -13.46 37.60
CA LYS A 232 -1.38 -14.11 37.40
C LYS A 232 -0.46 -13.98 38.63
N TYR A 233 -0.48 -12.82 39.29
CA TYR A 233 0.39 -12.49 40.42
C TYR A 233 -0.43 -11.83 41.56
N PRO A 234 -1.33 -12.60 42.21
CA PRO A 234 -2.25 -12.08 43.25
C PRO A 234 -1.53 -11.44 44.42
N ASP A 235 -0.42 -12.01 44.90
CA ASP A 235 0.35 -11.47 46.04
C ASP A 235 0.97 -10.10 45.69
N ALA A 236 1.56 -9.97 44.49
CA ALA A 236 2.15 -8.70 44.03
C ALA A 236 1.09 -7.62 43.86
N ALA A 237 -0.07 -7.97 43.29
CA ALA A 237 -1.23 -7.09 43.19
C ALA A 237 -1.72 -6.63 44.56
N ARG A 238 -1.79 -7.54 45.53
CA ARG A 238 -2.22 -7.25 46.91
C ARG A 238 -1.26 -6.28 47.62
N GLU A 239 0.03 -6.54 47.53
CA GLU A 239 1.04 -5.65 48.12
C GLU A 239 1.03 -4.26 47.47
N ARG A 240 0.81 -4.18 46.18
CA ARG A 240 0.64 -2.90 45.48
C ARG A 240 -0.62 -2.15 45.94
N GLN A 241 -1.77 -2.82 46.06
CA GLN A 241 -3.01 -2.29 46.62
C GLN A 241 -2.79 -1.70 48.01
N LYS A 242 -2.14 -2.46 48.91
CA LYS A 242 -1.84 -1.99 50.26
C LYS A 242 -0.98 -0.73 50.26
N ALA A 243 -0.03 -0.63 49.32
CA ALA A 243 0.79 0.57 49.17
C ALA A 243 -0.06 1.79 48.74
N VAL A 244 -1.05 1.61 47.84
CA VAL A 244 -2.00 2.68 47.47
C VAL A 244 -2.84 3.09 48.69
N LEU A 245 -3.47 2.14 49.36
CA LEU A 245 -4.28 2.38 50.56
C LEU A 245 -3.49 3.12 51.66
N TYR A 246 -2.23 2.74 51.86
CA TYR A 246 -1.36 3.41 52.81
C TYR A 246 -1.11 4.86 52.43
N LYS A 247 -0.91 5.13 51.13
CA LYS A 247 -0.72 6.50 50.63
C LYS A 247 -2.00 7.35 50.79
N MET A 248 -3.15 6.78 50.54
CA MET A 248 -4.42 7.45 50.77
C MET A 248 -4.63 7.81 52.27
N TYR A 249 -4.28 6.89 53.19
CA TYR A 249 -4.32 7.13 54.60
C TYR A 249 -3.28 8.17 55.04
N GLU A 250 -2.02 8.06 54.62
CA GLU A 250 -0.95 8.99 54.93
C GLU A 250 -1.29 10.43 54.53
N GLN A 251 -2.03 10.57 53.44
CA GLN A 251 -2.45 11.89 52.94
C GLN A 251 -3.81 12.37 53.45
N GLY A 252 -4.47 11.59 54.32
CA GLY A 252 -5.73 11.96 54.96
C GLY A 252 -6.96 11.84 54.10
N TYR A 253 -6.87 11.13 52.93
CA TYR A 253 -8.03 10.88 52.07
C TYR A 253 -8.97 9.82 52.64
N ILE A 254 -8.46 8.92 53.47
CA ILE A 254 -9.24 7.90 54.17
C ILE A 254 -8.85 7.89 55.67
N SER A 255 -9.79 7.52 56.52
CA SER A 255 -9.58 7.35 57.94
C SER A 255 -8.79 6.06 58.23
N LYS A 256 -8.26 5.92 59.47
CA LYS A 256 -7.61 4.69 59.94
C LYS A 256 -8.54 3.47 59.88
N SER A 257 -9.82 3.67 60.17
CA SER A 257 -10.82 2.60 60.15
C SER A 257 -11.07 2.10 58.73
N GLU A 258 -11.22 3.00 57.77
CA GLU A 258 -11.40 2.64 56.35
C GLU A 258 -10.14 1.94 55.82
N TYR A 259 -8.95 2.45 56.16
CA TYR A 259 -7.69 1.79 55.81
C TYR A 259 -7.63 0.34 56.31
N ASP A 260 -7.88 0.12 57.63
CA ASP A 260 -7.81 -1.20 58.24
C ASP A 260 -8.87 -2.14 57.65
N GLN A 261 -10.06 -1.64 57.31
CA GLN A 261 -11.09 -2.43 56.66
C GLN A 261 -10.63 -2.85 55.25
N ALA A 262 -10.25 -1.91 54.42
CA ALA A 262 -9.86 -2.18 53.02
C ALA A 262 -8.59 -3.04 52.89
N VAL A 263 -7.61 -2.89 53.82
CA VAL A 263 -6.42 -3.76 53.86
C VAL A 263 -6.76 -5.20 54.23
N ASN A 264 -7.81 -5.47 55.01
CA ASN A 264 -8.21 -6.82 55.42
C ASN A 264 -9.26 -7.43 54.47
N GLU A 265 -9.81 -6.68 53.58
CA GLU A 265 -10.80 -7.12 52.59
C GLU A 265 -10.18 -8.10 51.57
N GLN A 266 -10.87 -9.19 51.31
CA GLN A 266 -10.49 -10.15 50.26
C GLN A 266 -11.22 -9.87 48.99
N LEU A 267 -10.51 -9.34 47.98
CA LEU A 267 -11.07 -9.02 46.70
C LEU A 267 -11.48 -10.31 45.93
N GLN A 268 -12.64 -10.23 45.29
CA GLN A 268 -13.13 -11.28 44.40
C GLN A 268 -12.85 -10.86 42.93
N TYR A 269 -12.00 -11.59 42.24
CA TYR A 269 -11.71 -11.34 40.86
C TYR A 269 -12.61 -12.18 39.97
N HIS A 270 -13.25 -11.56 38.98
CA HIS A 270 -14.12 -12.21 38.01
C HIS A 270 -13.57 -11.97 36.62
N GLU A 271 -13.03 -13.02 35.98
CA GLU A 271 -12.62 -12.90 34.59
C GLU A 271 -13.88 -12.89 33.70
N ASN A 272 -14.13 -11.74 33.08
CA ASN A 272 -15.29 -11.59 32.21
C ASN A 272 -15.03 -12.32 30.88
N THR A 273 -15.62 -13.49 30.73
CA THR A 273 -15.62 -14.30 29.49
C THR A 273 -16.81 -13.98 28.57
N GLU A 274 -17.80 -13.22 29.03
CA GLU A 274 -19.06 -12.95 28.32
C GLU A 274 -19.05 -11.64 27.51
N ALA A 275 -18.01 -10.83 27.54
CA ALA A 275 -17.94 -9.56 26.79
C ALA A 275 -17.78 -9.75 25.26
N GLN A 276 -17.85 -10.98 24.76
CA GLN A 276 -17.94 -11.34 23.34
C GLN A 276 -19.40 -11.60 22.94
N GLN A 277 -20.34 -10.73 23.29
CA GLN A 277 -21.60 -10.69 22.58
C GLN A 277 -21.31 -10.28 21.14
N GLN A 278 -21.72 -11.11 20.18
CA GLN A 278 -21.63 -10.92 18.73
C GLN A 278 -22.15 -9.52 18.35
N LYS A 279 -21.26 -8.52 18.40
CA LYS A 279 -21.52 -7.27 17.70
C LYS A 279 -21.38 -7.60 16.21
N LYS A 280 -22.35 -7.23 15.39
CA LYS A 280 -22.26 -7.35 13.94
C LYS A 280 -20.94 -6.73 13.49
N ALA A 281 -20.15 -7.47 12.73
CA ALA A 281 -18.89 -6.98 12.20
C ALA A 281 -19.12 -5.73 11.34
N TYR A 282 -18.23 -4.77 11.42
CA TYR A 282 -18.24 -3.63 10.49
C TYR A 282 -17.89 -4.09 9.07
N SER A 283 -18.40 -3.40 8.06
CA SER A 283 -17.99 -3.63 6.67
C SER A 283 -16.48 -3.37 6.50
N TYR A 284 -15.89 -3.88 5.40
CA TYR A 284 -14.50 -3.54 5.05
C TYR A 284 -14.34 -2.04 4.80
N PHE A 285 -15.39 -1.39 4.29
CA PHE A 285 -15.39 0.06 4.09
C PHE A 285 -15.31 0.82 5.41
N THR A 286 -16.15 0.47 6.37
CA THR A 286 -16.13 1.08 7.71
C THR A 286 -14.76 0.90 8.38
N ASP A 287 -14.18 -0.29 8.32
CA ASP A 287 -12.85 -0.57 8.88
C ASP A 287 -11.74 0.27 8.19
N MET A 288 -11.85 0.47 6.86
CA MET A 288 -10.94 1.32 6.11
C MET A 288 -11.05 2.78 6.55
N VAL A 289 -12.26 3.33 6.65
CA VAL A 289 -12.49 4.72 7.12
C VAL A 289 -11.89 4.91 8.51
N ILE A 290 -12.14 3.99 9.45
CA ILE A 290 -11.55 4.04 10.79
C ILE A 290 -10.02 4.09 10.72
N THR A 291 -9.44 3.23 9.90
CA THR A 291 -7.99 3.13 9.75
C THR A 291 -7.39 4.39 9.14
N ASP A 292 -8.01 4.92 8.08
CA ASP A 292 -7.56 6.13 7.39
C ASP A 292 -7.63 7.35 8.33
N VAL A 293 -8.75 7.56 9.02
CA VAL A 293 -8.90 8.67 9.99
C VAL A 293 -7.87 8.55 11.13
N VAL A 294 -7.64 7.33 11.66
CA VAL A 294 -6.60 7.11 12.70
C VAL A 294 -5.22 7.48 12.17
N ASN A 295 -4.87 7.07 10.95
CA ASN A 295 -3.57 7.37 10.35
C ASN A 295 -3.41 8.89 10.08
N ASP A 296 -4.46 9.56 9.64
CA ASP A 296 -4.43 10.99 9.38
C ASP A 296 -4.36 11.81 10.67
N LEU A 297 -5.05 11.41 11.74
CA LEU A 297 -4.89 11.99 13.06
C LEU A 297 -3.45 11.86 13.59
N GLN A 298 -2.78 10.74 13.30
CA GLN A 298 -1.37 10.54 13.66
C GLN A 298 -0.45 11.42 12.80
N SER A 299 -0.61 11.37 11.48
CA SER A 299 0.32 12.01 10.55
C SER A 299 0.19 13.53 10.51
N GLN A 300 -1.05 14.07 10.58
CA GLN A 300 -1.32 15.49 10.45
C GLN A 300 -1.34 16.21 11.82
N LEU A 301 -1.88 15.55 12.88
CA LEU A 301 -2.04 16.17 14.20
C LEU A 301 -1.04 15.65 15.23
N GLY A 302 -0.23 14.64 14.90
CA GLY A 302 0.80 14.07 15.79
C GLY A 302 0.23 13.30 16.98
N TYR A 303 -1.00 12.79 16.87
CA TYR A 303 -1.61 11.97 17.92
C TYR A 303 -1.00 10.57 17.94
N SER A 304 -1.00 9.91 19.11
CA SER A 304 -0.65 8.50 19.18
C SER A 304 -1.77 7.65 18.58
N GLU A 305 -1.40 6.46 18.11
CA GLU A 305 -2.37 5.49 17.60
C GLU A 305 -3.48 5.20 18.64
N THR A 306 -3.11 4.98 19.89
CA THR A 306 -4.05 4.71 20.99
C THR A 306 -5.02 5.87 21.21
N TYR A 307 -4.52 7.10 21.21
CA TYR A 307 -5.37 8.27 21.35
C TYR A 307 -6.26 8.50 20.14
N ALA A 308 -5.70 8.40 18.92
CA ALA A 308 -6.44 8.54 17.68
C ALA A 308 -7.57 7.51 17.58
N ARG A 309 -7.29 6.22 17.89
CA ARG A 309 -8.32 5.17 17.96
C ARG A 309 -9.43 5.48 18.98
N SER A 310 -9.05 5.98 20.16
CA SER A 310 -10.02 6.40 21.18
C SER A 310 -10.89 7.56 20.68
N LEU A 311 -10.29 8.54 20.05
CA LEU A 311 -10.99 9.70 19.50
C LEU A 311 -11.97 9.26 18.40
N VAL A 312 -11.54 8.40 17.48
CA VAL A 312 -12.39 7.87 16.40
C VAL A 312 -13.58 7.06 16.94
N THR A 313 -13.41 6.32 18.03
CA THR A 313 -14.51 5.49 18.58
C THR A 313 -15.42 6.23 19.54
N SER A 314 -14.86 7.11 20.37
CA SER A 314 -15.57 7.71 21.54
C SER A 314 -15.45 9.23 21.65
N GLY A 315 -14.82 9.88 20.67
CA GLY A 315 -14.59 11.33 20.66
C GLY A 315 -15.76 12.16 20.14
N GLY A 316 -16.90 11.55 19.80
CA GLY A 316 -18.04 12.27 19.25
C GLY A 316 -17.80 12.83 17.86
N LEU A 317 -16.88 12.21 17.09
CA LEU A 317 -16.58 12.65 15.74
C LEU A 317 -17.73 12.38 14.78
N SER A 318 -17.97 13.31 13.87
CA SER A 318 -18.79 13.14 12.67
C SER A 318 -17.86 12.93 11.49
N ILE A 319 -17.80 11.70 10.97
CA ILE A 319 -16.92 11.32 9.85
C ILE A 319 -17.77 11.20 8.59
N TYR A 320 -17.45 11.93 7.54
CA TYR A 320 -18.21 11.94 6.28
C TYR A 320 -17.50 11.06 5.26
N ALA A 321 -18.00 9.82 5.15
CA ALA A 321 -17.45 8.81 4.25
C ALA A 321 -17.84 9.05 2.79
N THR A 322 -17.02 8.54 1.88
CA THR A 322 -17.24 8.63 0.42
C THR A 322 -18.03 7.45 -0.15
N VAL A 323 -18.44 6.51 0.69
CA VAL A 323 -19.13 5.30 0.27
C VAL A 323 -20.38 5.61 -0.55
N ASP A 324 -20.51 4.88 -1.65
CA ASP A 324 -21.78 4.64 -2.32
C ASP A 324 -22.35 3.31 -1.77
N LYS A 325 -23.54 3.39 -1.19
CA LYS A 325 -24.09 2.24 -0.49
C LYS A 325 -24.44 1.09 -1.43
N ASP A 326 -24.92 1.39 -2.62
CA ASP A 326 -25.31 0.39 -3.60
C ASP A 326 -24.06 -0.29 -4.18
N VAL A 327 -22.99 0.49 -4.45
CA VAL A 327 -21.70 -0.06 -4.85
C VAL A 327 -21.13 -1.02 -3.77
N GLN A 328 -21.14 -0.60 -2.50
CA GLN A 328 -20.62 -1.43 -1.41
C GLN A 328 -21.43 -2.72 -1.22
N ASP A 329 -22.76 -2.63 -1.25
CA ASP A 329 -23.65 -3.78 -1.04
C ASP A 329 -23.55 -4.79 -2.20
N THR A 330 -23.47 -4.32 -3.44
CA THR A 330 -23.22 -5.15 -4.62
C THR A 330 -21.89 -5.89 -4.50
N MET A 331 -20.81 -5.17 -4.14
CA MET A 331 -19.50 -5.80 -3.96
C MET A 331 -19.52 -6.87 -2.85
N GLU A 332 -20.14 -6.59 -1.71
CA GLU A 332 -20.30 -7.57 -0.62
C GLU A 332 -21.10 -8.78 -1.09
N SER A 333 -22.25 -8.60 -1.77
CA SER A 333 -23.07 -9.68 -2.31
C SER A 333 -22.30 -10.62 -3.23
N VAL A 334 -21.54 -10.06 -4.18
CA VAL A 334 -20.72 -10.84 -5.12
C VAL A 334 -19.62 -11.63 -4.41
N PHE A 335 -18.93 -11.01 -3.44
CA PHE A 335 -17.78 -11.62 -2.74
C PHE A 335 -18.21 -12.62 -1.65
N GLU A 336 -19.38 -12.49 -1.09
CA GLU A 336 -19.96 -13.46 -0.14
C GLU A 336 -20.45 -14.72 -0.85
N ASN A 337 -20.88 -14.62 -2.10
CA ASN A 337 -21.35 -15.74 -2.89
C ASN A 337 -20.21 -16.69 -3.28
N SER A 338 -20.10 -17.82 -2.60
CA SER A 338 -19.04 -18.80 -2.84
C SER A 338 -19.03 -19.40 -4.24
N SER A 339 -20.12 -19.31 -5.01
CA SER A 339 -20.21 -19.83 -6.39
C SER A 339 -19.41 -18.99 -7.39
N ASN A 340 -19.15 -17.72 -7.10
CA ASN A 340 -18.37 -16.81 -7.92
C ASN A 340 -16.85 -17.10 -7.83
N PHE A 341 -16.45 -18.02 -6.95
CA PHE A 341 -15.07 -18.38 -6.74
C PHE A 341 -14.75 -19.78 -7.28
N PRO A 342 -13.59 -19.96 -7.90
CA PRO A 342 -13.16 -21.29 -8.31
C PRO A 342 -13.05 -22.23 -7.11
N SER A 343 -13.46 -23.50 -7.33
CA SER A 343 -13.46 -24.54 -6.30
C SER A 343 -12.07 -25.16 -6.15
N ILE A 344 -11.10 -24.35 -5.69
CA ILE A 344 -9.70 -24.75 -5.47
C ILE A 344 -9.31 -24.50 -4.03
N SER A 345 -8.40 -25.33 -3.53
CA SER A 345 -7.73 -25.15 -2.24
C SER A 345 -6.38 -25.88 -2.25
N GLU A 346 -5.43 -25.39 -1.50
CA GLU A 346 -4.13 -26.00 -1.26
C GLU A 346 -3.99 -26.22 0.25
N ASP A 347 -3.70 -27.45 0.68
CA ASP A 347 -3.65 -27.84 2.10
C ASP A 347 -4.88 -27.40 2.92
N GLY A 348 -6.06 -27.36 2.31
CA GLY A 348 -7.30 -26.90 2.92
C GLY A 348 -7.48 -25.39 2.96
N VAL A 349 -6.48 -24.60 2.53
CA VAL A 349 -6.53 -23.14 2.42
C VAL A 349 -7.15 -22.75 1.09
N LYS A 350 -8.15 -21.87 1.12
CA LYS A 350 -8.79 -21.32 -0.09
C LYS A 350 -8.12 -20.00 -0.49
N PRO A 351 -7.99 -19.70 -1.79
CA PRO A 351 -7.52 -18.40 -2.21
C PRO A 351 -8.50 -17.31 -1.81
N GLN A 352 -7.96 -16.12 -1.62
CA GLN A 352 -8.65 -14.89 -1.25
C GLN A 352 -8.83 -13.98 -2.46
N ALA A 353 -9.62 -12.94 -2.31
CA ALA A 353 -9.77 -11.87 -3.28
C ALA A 353 -10.00 -10.54 -2.58
N ALA A 354 -9.68 -9.46 -3.25
CA ALA A 354 -9.96 -8.10 -2.79
C ALA A 354 -10.27 -7.21 -3.99
N MET A 355 -11.20 -6.29 -3.82
CA MET A 355 -11.58 -5.34 -4.86
C MET A 355 -11.84 -3.97 -4.26
N MET A 356 -11.58 -2.93 -5.06
CA MET A 356 -11.91 -1.55 -4.76
C MET A 356 -12.55 -0.91 -5.98
N VAL A 357 -13.60 -0.11 -5.74
CA VAL A 357 -14.26 0.72 -6.75
C VAL A 357 -14.10 2.18 -6.36
N VAL A 358 -13.70 3.01 -7.33
CA VAL A 358 -13.38 4.44 -7.14
C VAL A 358 -14.08 5.26 -8.21
N ASP A 359 -14.58 6.42 -7.84
CA ASP A 359 -15.05 7.44 -8.80
C ASP A 359 -13.83 8.09 -9.47
N PRO A 360 -13.68 7.97 -10.79
CA PRO A 360 -12.53 8.52 -11.51
C PRO A 360 -12.40 10.04 -11.41
N LYS A 361 -13.50 10.77 -11.22
CA LYS A 361 -13.51 12.23 -11.23
C LYS A 361 -13.10 12.85 -9.90
N THR A 362 -13.49 12.23 -8.81
CA THR A 362 -13.29 12.77 -7.46
C THR A 362 -12.19 12.07 -6.69
N GLY A 363 -11.82 10.84 -7.08
CA GLY A 363 -10.98 9.96 -6.29
C GLY A 363 -11.70 9.35 -5.08
N HIS A 364 -13.02 9.53 -4.94
CA HIS A 364 -13.79 8.96 -3.87
C HIS A 364 -13.83 7.43 -3.98
N ILE A 365 -13.41 6.73 -2.93
CA ILE A 365 -13.60 5.29 -2.83
C ILE A 365 -15.08 5.04 -2.56
N LEU A 366 -15.76 4.40 -3.50
CA LEU A 366 -17.19 4.11 -3.43
C LEU A 366 -17.48 2.79 -2.74
N GLY A 367 -16.59 1.80 -2.91
CA GLY A 367 -16.73 0.49 -2.30
C GLY A 367 -15.41 -0.24 -2.15
N VAL A 368 -15.32 -1.12 -1.16
CA VAL A 368 -14.17 -1.99 -0.92
C VAL A 368 -14.55 -3.30 -0.26
N VAL A 369 -13.97 -4.39 -0.77
CA VAL A 369 -14.01 -5.71 -0.15
C VAL A 369 -12.58 -6.24 -0.03
N GLY A 370 -12.18 -6.63 1.18
CA GLY A 370 -10.82 -7.06 1.51
C GLY A 370 -10.64 -8.56 1.71
N GLY A 371 -11.65 -9.37 1.40
CA GLY A 371 -11.58 -10.83 1.55
C GLY A 371 -12.76 -11.56 0.93
N ARG A 372 -12.63 -12.88 0.77
CA ARG A 372 -13.64 -13.79 0.26
C ARG A 372 -14.59 -14.21 1.36
N GLY A 373 -15.91 -14.24 1.07
CA GLY A 373 -16.95 -14.71 1.96
C GLY A 373 -17.38 -13.68 2.99
N GLU A 374 -18.36 -14.07 3.82
CA GLU A 374 -18.92 -13.21 4.86
C GLU A 374 -17.84 -12.76 5.88
N LYS A 375 -17.83 -11.48 6.17
CA LYS A 375 -16.94 -10.88 7.15
C LYS A 375 -17.54 -11.01 8.55
N THR A 376 -16.89 -11.79 9.41
CA THR A 376 -17.41 -12.14 10.76
C THR A 376 -16.84 -11.32 11.90
N GLU A 377 -15.73 -10.61 11.68
CA GLU A 377 -15.04 -9.80 12.69
C GLU A 377 -14.68 -8.42 12.11
N SER A 378 -14.65 -7.41 12.96
CA SER A 378 -14.22 -6.06 12.59
C SER A 378 -12.71 -5.93 12.68
N LEU A 379 -12.15 -4.98 11.91
CA LEU A 379 -10.70 -4.66 11.87
C LEU A 379 -9.82 -5.87 11.52
N VAL A 380 -10.36 -6.83 10.77
CA VAL A 380 -9.57 -7.92 10.17
C VAL A 380 -8.79 -7.40 8.97
N LEU A 381 -7.83 -8.21 8.52
CA LEU A 381 -6.98 -7.88 7.36
C LEU A 381 -7.81 -7.46 6.14
N ASN A 382 -7.70 -6.21 5.74
CA ASN A 382 -8.25 -5.70 4.49
C ASN A 382 -7.17 -5.78 3.40
N ARG A 383 -7.27 -6.80 2.53
CA ARG A 383 -6.27 -7.05 1.49
C ARG A 383 -6.23 -5.97 0.43
N ALA A 384 -7.32 -5.21 0.28
CA ALA A 384 -7.35 -4.11 -0.69
C ALA A 384 -6.43 -2.94 -0.28
N THR A 385 -6.22 -2.72 1.02
CA THR A 385 -5.47 -1.57 1.55
C THR A 385 -4.19 -1.95 2.29
N GLN A 386 -4.09 -3.19 2.81
CA GLN A 386 -3.00 -3.60 3.70
C GLN A 386 -2.08 -4.67 3.10
N SER A 387 -2.53 -5.40 2.07
CA SER A 387 -1.71 -6.42 1.43
C SER A 387 -1.04 -5.88 0.18
N LYS A 388 0.28 -5.91 0.17
CA LYS A 388 1.10 -5.57 -1.00
C LYS A 388 1.34 -6.83 -1.83
N ARG A 389 1.02 -6.76 -3.13
CA ARG A 389 1.15 -7.88 -4.06
C ARG A 389 1.73 -7.39 -5.38
N SER A 390 2.54 -8.21 -6.03
CA SER A 390 3.03 -7.89 -7.37
C SER A 390 1.86 -7.81 -8.35
N PRO A 391 1.67 -6.67 -9.05
CA PRO A 391 0.53 -6.48 -9.94
C PRO A 391 0.71 -7.19 -11.29
N GLY A 392 1.91 -7.66 -11.60
CA GLY A 392 2.22 -8.24 -12.89
C GLY A 392 1.89 -7.29 -14.04
N SER A 393 1.40 -7.83 -15.14
CA SER A 393 1.11 -7.06 -16.36
C SER A 393 0.02 -5.99 -16.21
N SER A 394 -0.75 -5.95 -15.11
CA SER A 394 -1.71 -4.86 -14.88
C SER A 394 -1.03 -3.52 -14.54
N LEU A 395 0.26 -3.52 -14.18
CA LEU A 395 1.05 -2.30 -14.00
C LEU A 395 1.47 -1.64 -15.32
N LYS A 396 1.52 -2.39 -16.43
CA LYS A 396 2.04 -1.91 -17.73
C LYS A 396 1.40 -0.61 -18.22
N PRO A 397 0.08 -0.39 -18.13
CA PRO A 397 -0.53 0.89 -18.52
C PRO A 397 0.07 2.06 -17.76
N LEU A 398 0.26 1.93 -16.44
CA LEU A 398 0.73 3.01 -15.57
C LEU A 398 2.25 3.25 -15.66
N ALA A 399 3.04 2.17 -15.65
CA ALA A 399 4.50 2.27 -15.59
C ALA A 399 5.16 2.38 -16.96
N THR A 400 4.55 1.77 -17.99
CA THR A 400 5.20 1.56 -19.27
C THR A 400 4.59 2.39 -20.38
N TYR A 401 3.27 2.22 -20.62
CA TYR A 401 2.65 2.77 -21.83
C TYR A 401 2.22 4.23 -21.68
N ALA A 402 1.50 4.61 -20.63
CA ALA A 402 1.08 5.99 -20.44
C ALA A 402 2.25 6.99 -20.42
N PRO A 403 3.32 6.80 -19.62
CA PRO A 403 4.44 7.73 -19.64
C PRO A 403 5.26 7.69 -20.94
N ALA A 404 5.25 6.58 -21.69
CA ALA A 404 5.94 6.51 -22.98
C ALA A 404 5.16 7.20 -24.11
N LEU A 405 3.84 7.14 -24.06
CA LEU A 405 2.95 7.92 -24.94
C LEU A 405 3.07 9.41 -24.65
N ASP A 406 3.03 9.78 -23.35
CA ASP A 406 3.14 11.18 -22.90
C ASP A 406 4.45 11.85 -23.28
N GLN A 407 5.56 11.08 -23.36
CA GLN A 407 6.84 11.58 -23.83
C GLN A 407 7.03 11.47 -25.36
N GLY A 408 5.99 11.10 -26.12
CA GLY A 408 6.07 10.96 -27.56
C GLY A 408 7.02 9.86 -28.06
N LEU A 409 7.41 8.91 -27.18
CA LEU A 409 8.33 7.82 -27.53
C LEU A 409 7.70 6.73 -28.39
N ILE A 410 6.38 6.61 -28.30
CA ILE A 410 5.53 5.66 -29.02
C ILE A 410 4.15 6.27 -29.30
N THR A 411 3.46 5.72 -30.30
CA THR A 411 2.01 5.87 -30.51
C THR A 411 1.37 4.48 -30.50
N PRO A 412 0.04 4.33 -30.44
CA PRO A 412 -0.62 3.03 -30.56
C PRO A 412 -0.22 2.24 -31.83
N TYR A 413 0.14 2.94 -32.87
CA TYR A 413 0.48 2.40 -34.19
C TYR A 413 1.97 2.22 -34.41
N SER A 414 2.82 2.67 -33.48
CA SER A 414 4.26 2.40 -33.49
C SER A 414 4.52 0.90 -33.51
N VAL A 415 5.48 0.44 -34.32
CA VAL A 415 5.83 -0.97 -34.46
C VAL A 415 7.18 -1.26 -33.80
N LEU A 416 7.20 -2.24 -32.92
CA LEU A 416 8.41 -2.78 -32.30
C LEU A 416 8.54 -4.26 -32.61
N THR A 417 9.76 -4.80 -32.48
CA THR A 417 10.00 -6.21 -32.71
C THR A 417 9.75 -7.05 -31.47
N ASP A 418 8.78 -7.93 -31.55
CA ASP A 418 8.49 -8.92 -30.48
C ASP A 418 9.55 -10.02 -30.48
N MET A 419 10.58 -9.80 -29.67
CA MET A 419 11.70 -10.71 -29.45
C MET A 419 12.36 -10.46 -28.11
N PRO A 420 13.08 -11.45 -27.55
CA PRO A 420 13.89 -11.23 -26.35
C PRO A 420 14.87 -10.08 -26.51
N VAL A 421 14.91 -9.21 -25.49
CA VAL A 421 15.70 -7.97 -25.51
C VAL A 421 17.09 -8.20 -24.94
N PHE A 422 17.18 -9.03 -23.90
CA PHE A 422 18.44 -9.27 -23.17
C PHE A 422 18.79 -10.74 -23.09
N ASN A 423 20.08 -11.01 -22.83
CA ASN A 423 20.60 -12.33 -22.52
C ASN A 423 20.93 -12.42 -21.03
N ASN A 424 20.05 -13.05 -20.27
CA ASN A 424 20.29 -13.28 -18.85
C ASN A 424 20.93 -14.68 -18.66
N ASN A 425 22.24 -14.71 -18.41
CA ASN A 425 23.01 -15.95 -18.18
C ASN A 425 22.81 -17.03 -19.26
N GLY A 426 22.87 -16.65 -20.53
CA GLY A 426 22.66 -17.57 -21.67
C GLY A 426 21.19 -17.88 -21.95
N LYS A 427 20.26 -17.27 -21.24
CA LYS A 427 18.79 -17.40 -21.45
C LYS A 427 18.24 -16.12 -22.05
N ALA A 428 17.52 -16.24 -23.14
CA ALA A 428 16.80 -15.14 -23.76
C ALA A 428 15.71 -14.58 -22.80
N TRP A 429 15.68 -13.26 -22.57
CA TRP A 429 14.75 -12.57 -21.69
C TRP A 429 14.25 -11.25 -22.32
N PRO A 430 13.00 -10.83 -22.08
CA PRO A 430 11.95 -11.57 -21.38
C PRO A 430 11.37 -12.68 -22.27
N ARG A 431 10.51 -13.51 -21.67
CA ARG A 431 9.68 -14.48 -22.38
C ARG A 431 8.23 -14.00 -22.37
N ASN A 432 7.56 -14.15 -23.51
CA ASN A 432 6.12 -13.98 -23.55
C ASN A 432 5.42 -15.15 -22.82
N GLU A 433 4.23 -14.94 -22.27
CA GLU A 433 3.49 -15.96 -21.54
C GLU A 433 3.17 -17.18 -22.43
N ASN A 434 2.75 -16.93 -23.68
CA ASN A 434 2.48 -17.95 -24.69
C ASN A 434 3.76 -18.62 -25.24
N ARG A 435 4.95 -18.16 -24.84
CA ARG A 435 6.28 -18.65 -25.30
C ARG A 435 6.52 -18.56 -26.80
N THR A 436 5.77 -17.71 -27.50
CA THR A 436 5.92 -17.40 -28.92
C THR A 436 6.32 -15.94 -29.12
N TYR A 437 6.80 -15.63 -30.29
CA TYR A 437 7.20 -14.28 -30.66
C TYR A 437 6.61 -13.97 -32.03
N ALA A 438 5.94 -12.81 -32.15
CA ALA A 438 5.20 -12.44 -33.36
C ALA A 438 6.04 -11.61 -34.35
N GLY A 439 7.25 -11.18 -34.00
CA GLY A 439 8.08 -10.29 -34.84
C GLY A 439 7.58 -8.85 -34.80
N GLN A 440 7.37 -8.24 -35.98
CA GLN A 440 6.91 -6.85 -36.04
C GLN A 440 5.48 -6.77 -35.50
N THR A 441 5.29 -5.99 -34.42
CA THR A 441 4.04 -5.90 -33.68
C THR A 441 3.75 -4.46 -33.32
N THR A 442 2.53 -3.99 -33.59
CA THR A 442 2.11 -2.66 -33.17
C THR A 442 1.97 -2.59 -31.65
N ILE A 443 2.11 -1.42 -31.06
CA ILE A 443 1.85 -1.20 -29.64
C ILE A 443 0.41 -1.61 -29.30
N MET A 444 -0.56 -1.27 -30.14
CA MET A 444 -1.95 -1.66 -30.02
C MET A 444 -2.11 -3.18 -29.81
N GLN A 445 -1.54 -3.99 -30.69
CA GLN A 445 -1.60 -5.45 -30.59
C GLN A 445 -0.81 -5.98 -29.39
N ALA A 446 0.36 -5.38 -29.11
CA ALA A 446 1.20 -5.79 -28.00
C ALA A 446 0.53 -5.59 -26.62
N VAL A 447 -0.24 -4.52 -26.45
CA VAL A 447 -1.00 -4.24 -25.22
C VAL A 447 -2.17 -5.21 -25.10
N ALA A 448 -2.90 -5.47 -26.19
CA ALA A 448 -4.00 -6.44 -26.24
C ALA A 448 -3.55 -7.84 -25.84
N ASP A 449 -2.42 -8.30 -26.38
CA ASP A 449 -1.82 -9.63 -26.10
C ASP A 449 -0.95 -9.65 -24.83
N SER A 450 -0.77 -8.49 -24.18
CA SER A 450 0.08 -8.35 -22.99
C SER A 450 1.55 -8.77 -23.22
N THR A 451 2.10 -8.50 -24.41
CA THR A 451 3.43 -8.94 -24.88
C THR A 451 4.55 -8.39 -23.97
N ASN A 452 5.32 -9.27 -23.35
CA ASN A 452 6.36 -8.89 -22.39
C ASN A 452 7.59 -8.27 -23.06
N THR A 453 7.99 -8.79 -24.20
CA THR A 453 9.16 -8.30 -24.96
C THR A 453 8.96 -6.85 -25.41
N ILE A 454 7.76 -6.51 -25.87
CA ILE A 454 7.41 -5.14 -26.28
C ILE A 454 7.41 -4.20 -25.08
N ALA A 455 6.82 -4.61 -23.95
CA ALA A 455 6.83 -3.79 -22.73
C ALA A 455 8.26 -3.47 -22.27
N VAL A 456 9.18 -4.46 -22.30
CA VAL A 456 10.61 -4.23 -21.98
C VAL A 456 11.27 -3.32 -23.01
N ASN A 457 10.95 -3.46 -24.29
CA ASN A 457 11.45 -2.56 -25.32
C ASN A 457 10.98 -1.10 -25.11
N VAL A 458 9.73 -0.91 -24.69
CA VAL A 458 9.21 0.43 -24.36
C VAL A 458 9.92 1.00 -23.13
N ILE A 459 10.09 0.24 -22.06
CA ILE A 459 10.88 0.68 -20.89
C ILE A 459 12.32 0.98 -21.24
N ASN A 460 12.91 0.26 -22.21
CA ASN A 460 14.24 0.55 -22.68
C ASN A 460 14.34 1.94 -23.36
N LYS A 461 13.26 2.41 -23.99
CA LYS A 461 13.17 3.78 -24.54
C LYS A 461 12.88 4.81 -23.45
N LEU A 462 11.93 4.52 -22.56
CA LEU A 462 11.46 5.40 -21.46
C LEU A 462 12.46 5.52 -20.33
N THR A 463 13.21 4.51 -20.03
CA THR A 463 14.06 4.21 -18.86
C THR A 463 13.27 3.74 -17.62
N PRO A 464 13.83 2.78 -16.85
CA PRO A 464 13.21 2.36 -15.59
C PRO A 464 13.06 3.50 -14.58
N GLN A 465 13.99 4.46 -14.55
CA GLN A 465 13.94 5.61 -13.64
C GLN A 465 12.74 6.53 -13.96
N SER A 466 12.49 6.81 -15.25
CA SER A 466 11.33 7.65 -15.65
C SER A 466 10.02 6.98 -15.30
N ALA A 467 9.89 5.66 -15.52
CA ALA A 467 8.73 4.89 -15.12
C ALA A 467 8.49 4.91 -13.59
N TYR A 468 9.56 4.70 -12.82
CA TYR A 468 9.51 4.78 -11.36
C TYR A 468 9.10 6.18 -10.87
N ASN A 469 9.67 7.24 -11.45
CA ASN A 469 9.31 8.63 -11.10
C ASN A 469 7.85 8.93 -11.44
N PHE A 470 7.34 8.44 -12.56
CA PHE A 470 5.95 8.62 -12.93
C PHE A 470 5.01 7.98 -11.91
N LEU A 471 5.27 6.74 -11.51
CA LEU A 471 4.47 6.06 -10.47
C LEU A 471 4.53 6.78 -9.12
N THR A 472 5.73 7.20 -8.67
CA THR A 472 5.90 7.74 -7.32
C THR A 472 5.57 9.23 -7.22
N GLN A 473 5.87 10.04 -8.24
CA GLN A 473 5.73 11.50 -8.17
C GLN A 473 4.44 12.01 -8.81
N LYS A 474 3.93 11.31 -9.85
CA LYS A 474 2.70 11.70 -10.54
C LYS A 474 1.48 10.94 -10.01
N LEU A 475 1.62 9.64 -9.70
CA LEU A 475 0.53 8.77 -9.26
C LEU A 475 0.55 8.44 -7.75
N GLY A 476 1.51 8.98 -6.98
CA GLY A 476 1.54 8.88 -5.54
C GLY A 476 1.76 7.46 -4.97
N PHE A 477 2.40 6.56 -5.73
CA PHE A 477 2.73 5.22 -5.23
C PHE A 477 3.77 5.29 -4.12
N THR A 478 3.46 4.75 -2.96
CA THR A 478 4.31 4.76 -1.75
C THR A 478 4.95 3.41 -1.46
N SER A 479 4.45 2.33 -2.06
CA SER A 479 4.90 0.96 -1.80
C SER A 479 6.17 0.57 -2.54
N LEU A 480 6.60 1.35 -3.54
CA LEU A 480 7.75 1.04 -4.37
C LEU A 480 9.07 1.28 -3.65
N SER A 481 10.01 0.38 -3.85
CA SER A 481 11.38 0.50 -3.34
C SER A 481 12.36 0.92 -4.44
N LYS A 482 13.56 1.37 -4.05
CA LYS A 482 14.60 1.74 -5.03
C LYS A 482 15.11 0.55 -5.84
N SER A 483 14.96 -0.68 -5.34
CA SER A 483 15.28 -1.91 -6.08
C SER A 483 14.34 -2.16 -7.25
N ASP A 484 13.18 -1.50 -7.28
CA ASP A 484 12.22 -1.60 -8.38
C ASP A 484 12.60 -0.73 -9.60
N ILE A 485 13.67 0.09 -9.49
CA ILE A 485 14.21 0.85 -10.63
C ILE A 485 15.01 -0.11 -11.53
N ASP A 486 14.31 -1.04 -12.18
CA ASP A 486 14.86 -2.02 -13.09
C ASP A 486 13.82 -2.40 -14.15
N TYR A 487 14.26 -3.10 -15.18
CA TYR A 487 13.42 -3.50 -16.31
C TYR A 487 12.29 -4.44 -15.94
N ALA A 488 12.54 -5.46 -15.11
CA ALA A 488 11.51 -6.44 -14.75
C ALA A 488 10.40 -5.83 -13.89
N PRO A 489 10.68 -5.05 -12.82
CA PRO A 489 9.66 -4.39 -12.05
C PRO A 489 8.82 -3.41 -12.90
N MET A 490 9.47 -2.51 -13.64
CA MET A 490 8.77 -1.44 -14.36
C MET A 490 8.04 -1.94 -15.61
N ALA A 491 8.59 -2.89 -16.36
CA ALA A 491 7.97 -3.40 -17.58
C ALA A 491 6.95 -4.52 -17.34
N LEU A 492 7.13 -5.32 -16.31
CA LEU A 492 6.36 -6.56 -16.08
C LEU A 492 5.63 -6.61 -14.75
N GLY A 493 5.80 -5.60 -13.89
CA GLY A 493 5.16 -5.53 -12.58
C GLY A 493 5.68 -6.55 -11.56
N GLY A 494 6.90 -7.04 -11.73
CA GLY A 494 7.56 -7.93 -10.78
C GLY A 494 8.22 -7.14 -9.66
N LEU A 495 7.44 -6.44 -8.86
CA LEU A 495 7.89 -5.53 -7.81
C LEU A 495 8.45 -6.29 -6.59
N THR A 496 9.36 -5.66 -5.85
CA THR A 496 10.02 -6.22 -4.67
C THR A 496 9.02 -6.53 -3.55
N ASP A 497 8.27 -5.51 -3.13
CA ASP A 497 7.27 -5.63 -2.07
C ASP A 497 5.84 -5.73 -2.63
N GLY A 498 5.65 -5.33 -3.89
CA GLY A 498 4.34 -5.22 -4.51
C GLY A 498 3.64 -3.90 -4.19
N VAL A 499 2.36 -3.82 -4.58
CA VAL A 499 1.46 -2.67 -4.38
C VAL A 499 0.13 -3.14 -3.83
N THR A 500 -0.64 -2.23 -3.26
CA THR A 500 -2.01 -2.49 -2.80
C THR A 500 -3.02 -2.37 -3.94
N VAL A 501 -4.20 -2.95 -3.76
CA VAL A 501 -5.35 -2.74 -4.68
C VAL A 501 -5.71 -1.25 -4.73
N ARG A 502 -5.63 -0.54 -3.59
CA ARG A 502 -5.87 0.91 -3.49
C ARG A 502 -4.91 1.72 -4.36
N GLU A 503 -3.59 1.45 -4.31
CA GLU A 503 -2.62 2.16 -5.14
C GLU A 503 -2.85 1.92 -6.63
N MET A 504 -3.21 0.69 -7.01
CA MET A 504 -3.57 0.39 -8.40
C MET A 504 -4.84 1.11 -8.83
N ALA A 505 -5.91 1.10 -8.00
CA ALA A 505 -7.16 1.79 -8.29
C ALA A 505 -6.93 3.29 -8.44
N GLN A 506 -6.19 3.90 -7.50
CA GLN A 506 -5.79 5.30 -7.55
C GLN A 506 -5.03 5.65 -8.84
N GLY A 507 -4.08 4.83 -9.26
CA GLY A 507 -3.35 5.07 -10.51
C GLY A 507 -4.25 5.01 -11.75
N TYR A 508 -5.20 4.08 -11.77
CA TYR A 508 -6.12 3.93 -12.89
C TYR A 508 -7.17 5.04 -12.98
N THR A 509 -7.47 5.78 -11.89
CA THR A 509 -8.35 6.98 -11.97
C THR A 509 -7.79 8.02 -12.92
N ALA A 510 -6.46 8.21 -12.92
CA ALA A 510 -5.82 9.15 -13.86
C ALA A 510 -6.03 8.76 -15.33
N LEU A 511 -6.05 7.45 -15.64
CA LEU A 511 -6.32 6.98 -17.00
C LEU A 511 -7.78 7.19 -17.37
N ALA A 512 -8.70 6.85 -16.46
CA ALA A 512 -10.15 6.95 -16.64
C ALA A 512 -10.64 8.42 -16.75
N ASN A 513 -9.94 9.35 -16.09
CA ASN A 513 -10.27 10.79 -16.05
C ASN A 513 -9.32 11.63 -16.90
N TYR A 514 -8.86 11.11 -18.02
CA TYR A 514 -8.10 11.84 -19.05
C TYR A 514 -6.84 12.56 -18.53
N GLY A 515 -6.16 11.96 -17.56
CA GLY A 515 -4.96 12.52 -16.94
C GLY A 515 -5.22 13.38 -15.70
N GLU A 516 -6.46 13.69 -15.41
CA GLU A 516 -6.86 14.38 -14.18
C GLU A 516 -6.83 13.41 -13.00
N TYR A 517 -5.78 13.49 -12.19
CA TYR A 517 -5.48 12.61 -11.09
C TYR A 517 -5.94 13.19 -9.75
N SER A 518 -6.63 12.38 -8.94
CA SER A 518 -6.96 12.64 -7.54
C SER A 518 -6.51 11.48 -6.65
N THR A 519 -6.13 11.77 -5.41
CA THR A 519 -5.83 10.73 -4.43
C THR A 519 -7.10 9.96 -4.06
N ALA A 520 -7.00 8.64 -3.92
CA ALA A 520 -8.13 7.81 -3.51
C ALA A 520 -8.41 7.98 -2.01
N VAL A 521 -9.54 8.59 -1.65
CA VAL A 521 -9.93 8.92 -0.28
C VAL A 521 -11.20 8.18 0.13
N SER A 522 -11.28 7.78 1.42
CA SER A 522 -12.42 7.07 1.99
C SER A 522 -13.38 7.97 2.78
N TYR A 523 -12.99 9.22 3.02
CA TYR A 523 -13.80 10.24 3.68
C TYR A 523 -13.47 11.63 3.12
N THR A 524 -14.42 12.55 3.19
CA THR A 524 -14.26 13.94 2.75
C THR A 524 -13.80 14.84 3.88
N LYS A 525 -14.36 14.66 5.09
CA LYS A 525 -13.98 15.43 6.30
C LYS A 525 -14.30 14.71 7.58
N VAL A 526 -13.66 15.15 8.64
CA VAL A 526 -13.93 14.76 10.03
C VAL A 526 -14.19 16.02 10.83
N VAL A 527 -15.34 16.05 11.51
CA VAL A 527 -15.79 17.16 12.35
C VAL A 527 -15.83 16.70 13.80
N ASP A 528 -15.34 17.52 14.72
CA ASP A 528 -15.34 17.23 16.15
C ASP A 528 -16.70 17.48 16.81
N ALA A 529 -16.80 17.18 18.11
CA ALA A 529 -18.03 17.39 18.89
C ALA A 529 -18.45 18.86 19.04
N ASN A 530 -17.57 19.83 18.73
CA ASN A 530 -17.86 21.26 18.76
C ASN A 530 -18.32 21.78 17.40
N GLY A 531 -18.28 20.96 16.36
CA GLY A 531 -18.62 21.35 14.99
C GLY A 531 -17.43 21.90 14.19
N GLU A 532 -16.19 21.74 14.69
CA GLU A 532 -14.98 22.17 13.99
C GLU A 532 -14.44 21.04 13.11
N THR A 533 -14.06 21.36 11.86
CA THR A 533 -13.41 20.40 10.95
C THR A 533 -11.97 20.21 11.40
N ILE A 534 -11.61 18.98 11.81
CA ILE A 534 -10.26 18.62 12.27
C ILE A 534 -9.41 17.93 11.21
N LEU A 535 -10.04 17.26 10.23
CA LEU A 535 -9.40 16.70 9.06
C LEU A 535 -10.27 16.99 7.83
N SER A 536 -9.65 17.29 6.69
CA SER A 536 -10.36 17.55 5.42
C SER A 536 -9.61 16.99 4.24
N ASN A 537 -10.34 16.30 3.35
CA ASN A 537 -9.95 15.91 2.02
C ASN A 537 -10.77 16.66 0.94
N GLU A 538 -11.50 17.72 1.30
CA GLU A 538 -12.31 18.52 0.37
C GLU A 538 -11.45 19.26 -0.65
N ASP A 539 -10.16 19.49 -0.36
CA ASP A 539 -9.19 20.11 -1.27
C ASP A 539 -8.52 19.09 -2.23
N ASN A 540 -8.98 17.82 -2.26
CA ASN A 540 -8.48 16.78 -3.17
C ASN A 540 -8.97 17.04 -4.61
N GLN A 541 -8.53 18.17 -5.19
CA GLN A 541 -8.89 18.55 -6.55
C GLN A 541 -8.04 17.80 -7.57
N PRO A 542 -8.63 17.36 -8.69
CA PRO A 542 -7.89 16.71 -9.77
C PRO A 542 -6.76 17.59 -10.30
N THR A 543 -5.63 16.98 -10.58
CA THR A 543 -4.47 17.63 -11.20
C THR A 543 -4.06 16.91 -12.47
N GLN A 544 -3.84 17.64 -13.56
CA GLN A 544 -3.37 17.06 -14.80
C GLN A 544 -1.93 16.55 -14.65
N ILE A 545 -1.73 15.25 -14.93
CA ILE A 545 -0.44 14.58 -14.78
C ILE A 545 0.34 14.44 -16.09
N PHE A 546 -0.34 14.47 -17.24
CA PHE A 546 0.27 14.34 -18.56
C PHE A 546 0.79 15.68 -19.06
N GLU A 547 1.91 15.63 -19.78
CA GLU A 547 2.48 16.79 -20.49
C GLU A 547 1.74 17.04 -21.81
N HIS A 548 1.12 15.98 -22.40
CA HIS A 548 0.32 16.01 -23.60
C HIS A 548 -1.14 15.53 -23.35
N PRO A 549 -1.93 16.31 -22.59
CA PRO A 549 -3.30 15.94 -22.25
C PRO A 549 -4.24 15.89 -23.45
N GLU A 550 -3.86 16.50 -24.57
CA GLU A 550 -4.60 16.50 -25.82
C GLU A 550 -4.54 15.17 -26.58
N SER A 551 -3.52 14.34 -26.35
CA SER A 551 -3.31 13.09 -27.10
C SER A 551 -3.16 11.85 -26.23
N THR A 552 -2.40 11.93 -25.12
CA THR A 552 -2.06 10.78 -24.29
C THR A 552 -3.27 10.05 -23.73
N PRO A 553 -4.29 10.69 -23.14
CA PRO A 553 -5.46 10.01 -22.62
C PRO A 553 -6.25 9.24 -23.69
N TYR A 554 -6.42 9.82 -24.86
CA TYR A 554 -7.08 9.14 -25.97
C TYR A 554 -6.34 7.87 -26.37
N TYR A 555 -5.03 7.96 -26.56
CA TYR A 555 -4.21 6.82 -26.93
C TYR A 555 -4.23 5.71 -25.86
N VAL A 556 -4.21 6.08 -24.57
CA VAL A 556 -4.31 5.12 -23.48
C VAL A 556 -5.68 4.42 -23.48
N ASN A 557 -6.77 5.17 -23.64
CA ASN A 557 -8.11 4.61 -23.70
C ASN A 557 -8.27 3.68 -24.91
N ASP A 558 -7.80 4.07 -26.09
CA ASP A 558 -7.82 3.23 -27.31
C ASP A 558 -7.05 1.91 -27.09
N LEU A 559 -5.86 1.97 -26.51
CA LEU A 559 -5.07 0.77 -26.17
C LEU A 559 -5.79 -0.16 -25.20
N LEU A 560 -6.40 0.37 -24.14
CA LEU A 560 -7.02 -0.43 -23.08
C LEU A 560 -8.42 -0.92 -23.44
N THR A 561 -9.15 -0.19 -24.24
CA THR A 561 -10.41 -0.65 -24.86
C THR A 561 -10.14 -1.83 -25.79
N ASN A 562 -9.09 -1.75 -26.62
CA ASN A 562 -8.67 -2.86 -27.48
C ASN A 562 -8.29 -4.14 -26.70
N VAL A 563 -7.81 -4.02 -25.44
CA VAL A 563 -7.60 -5.21 -24.57
C VAL A 563 -8.92 -5.91 -24.26
N VAL A 564 -9.98 -5.15 -24.03
CA VAL A 564 -11.32 -5.69 -23.75
C VAL A 564 -11.99 -6.20 -25.02
N GLU A 565 -11.91 -5.49 -26.13
CA GLU A 565 -12.54 -5.89 -27.39
C GLU A 565 -11.85 -7.09 -28.04
N ASN A 566 -10.53 -7.06 -28.13
CA ASN A 566 -9.76 -7.97 -28.95
C ASN A 566 -8.72 -8.80 -28.18
N GLY A 567 -8.38 -8.40 -26.95
CA GLY A 567 -7.27 -8.94 -26.18
C GLY A 567 -7.66 -9.90 -25.05
N THR A 568 -6.91 -9.81 -23.97
CA THR A 568 -7.01 -10.68 -22.78
C THR A 568 -8.16 -10.33 -21.83
N GLY A 569 -8.82 -9.18 -22.03
CA GLY A 569 -9.86 -8.62 -21.17
C GLY A 569 -11.29 -8.84 -21.63
N LYS A 570 -11.56 -9.68 -22.62
CA LYS A 570 -12.90 -9.83 -23.27
C LYS A 570 -14.08 -10.06 -22.34
N LEU A 571 -13.85 -10.68 -21.21
CA LEU A 571 -14.92 -10.93 -20.23
C LEU A 571 -15.39 -9.65 -19.53
N ALA A 572 -14.62 -8.58 -19.58
CA ALA A 572 -14.98 -7.29 -18.98
C ALA A 572 -15.92 -6.45 -19.86
N ALA A 573 -16.27 -6.91 -21.05
CA ALA A 573 -17.14 -6.16 -21.95
C ALA A 573 -18.58 -6.06 -21.38
N ILE A 574 -19.11 -4.85 -21.31
CA ILE A 574 -20.46 -4.54 -20.84
C ILE A 574 -21.26 -4.01 -22.04
N ASP A 575 -22.46 -4.55 -22.28
CA ASP A 575 -23.28 -4.17 -23.41
C ASP A 575 -23.64 -2.66 -23.40
N GLY A 576 -23.28 -1.96 -24.49
CA GLY A 576 -23.55 -0.54 -24.64
C GLY A 576 -22.63 0.42 -23.89
N MET A 577 -21.61 -0.12 -23.18
CA MET A 577 -20.66 0.66 -22.38
C MET A 577 -19.25 0.50 -22.93
N ASP A 578 -18.47 1.58 -22.96
CA ASP A 578 -17.03 1.45 -23.20
C ASP A 578 -16.34 0.96 -21.93
N VAL A 579 -15.50 -0.04 -22.10
CA VAL A 579 -14.69 -0.60 -21.02
C VAL A 579 -13.22 -0.65 -21.45
N ALA A 580 -12.37 -0.09 -20.64
CA ALA A 580 -10.93 -0.16 -20.79
C ALA A 580 -10.30 -0.91 -19.61
N GLY A 581 -9.29 -1.74 -19.87
CA GLY A 581 -8.71 -2.49 -18.76
C GLY A 581 -7.50 -3.34 -19.11
N LYS A 582 -6.90 -3.93 -18.07
CA LYS A 582 -5.70 -4.76 -18.20
C LYS A 582 -5.68 -5.90 -17.21
N THR A 583 -5.44 -7.10 -17.70
CA THR A 583 -5.19 -8.29 -16.88
C THR A 583 -3.76 -8.30 -16.32
N GLY A 584 -3.60 -8.82 -15.11
CA GLY A 584 -2.33 -9.08 -14.45
C GLY A 584 -2.17 -10.56 -14.08
N THR A 585 -0.97 -11.08 -14.27
CA THR A 585 -0.55 -12.41 -13.82
C THR A 585 0.90 -12.33 -13.39
N THR A 586 1.21 -12.85 -12.21
CA THR A 586 2.58 -12.88 -11.71
C THR A 586 3.30 -14.19 -12.08
N THR A 587 4.62 -14.16 -11.96
CA THR A 587 5.44 -15.36 -12.10
C THR A 587 4.96 -16.46 -11.16
N ASP A 588 4.95 -17.70 -11.59
CA ASP A 588 4.46 -18.87 -10.86
C ASP A 588 2.96 -18.82 -10.52
N ASN A 589 2.19 -17.95 -11.21
CA ASN A 589 0.74 -17.81 -11.04
C ASN A 589 0.28 -17.50 -9.61
N LYS A 590 1.07 -16.81 -8.80
CA LYS A 590 0.71 -16.51 -7.40
C LYS A 590 -0.45 -15.54 -7.29
N ASP A 591 -0.48 -14.53 -8.17
CA ASP A 591 -1.47 -13.47 -8.16
C ASP A 591 -2.14 -13.33 -9.51
N ARG A 592 -3.43 -13.05 -9.49
CA ARG A 592 -4.26 -12.65 -10.62
C ARG A 592 -4.83 -11.28 -10.36
N TRP A 593 -4.78 -10.44 -11.37
CA TRP A 593 -5.29 -9.08 -11.31
C TRP A 593 -6.16 -8.77 -12.50
N PHE A 594 -7.11 -7.90 -12.29
CA PHE A 594 -7.73 -7.12 -13.33
C PHE A 594 -7.93 -5.69 -12.82
N ALA A 595 -7.46 -4.73 -13.59
CA ALA A 595 -7.68 -3.31 -13.37
C ALA A 595 -8.36 -2.75 -14.62
N GLY A 596 -9.54 -2.21 -14.46
CA GLY A 596 -10.36 -1.71 -15.56
C GLY A 596 -11.25 -0.58 -15.11
N TYR A 597 -11.80 0.13 -16.09
CA TYR A 597 -12.68 1.26 -15.87
C TYR A 597 -13.70 1.43 -16.98
N THR A 598 -14.79 2.09 -16.62
CA THR A 598 -15.85 2.57 -17.49
C THR A 598 -15.93 4.08 -17.36
N PRO A 599 -16.78 4.80 -18.12
CA PRO A 599 -17.03 6.21 -17.88
C PRO A 599 -17.64 6.57 -16.52
N TYR A 600 -18.00 5.55 -15.71
CA TYR A 600 -18.61 5.72 -14.39
C TYR A 600 -17.66 5.34 -13.25
N TYR A 601 -16.93 4.24 -13.38
CA TYR A 601 -16.19 3.61 -12.27
C TYR A 601 -14.82 3.11 -12.68
N VAL A 602 -13.88 3.20 -11.75
CA VAL A 602 -12.62 2.44 -11.79
C VAL A 602 -12.73 1.28 -10.82
N GLY A 603 -12.52 0.06 -11.31
CA GLY A 603 -12.50 -1.15 -10.49
C GLY A 603 -11.17 -1.88 -10.58
N VAL A 604 -10.59 -2.25 -9.45
CA VAL A 604 -9.37 -3.08 -9.40
C VAL A 604 -9.60 -4.28 -8.50
N CYS A 605 -9.43 -5.47 -9.06
CA CYS A 605 -9.60 -6.73 -8.37
C CYS A 605 -8.30 -7.54 -8.35
N TRP A 606 -7.97 -8.10 -7.19
CA TRP A 606 -6.91 -9.07 -6.95
C TRP A 606 -7.49 -10.41 -6.49
N PHE A 607 -6.82 -11.51 -6.90
CA PHE A 607 -7.14 -12.87 -6.49
C PHE A 607 -5.85 -13.66 -6.29
N GLY A 608 -5.69 -14.35 -5.15
CA GLY A 608 -4.51 -15.15 -4.81
C GLY A 608 -4.56 -15.76 -3.42
N TYR A 609 -3.50 -16.43 -3.02
CA TYR A 609 -3.32 -16.90 -1.64
C TYR A 609 -2.62 -15.85 -0.79
N ASP A 610 -2.93 -15.80 0.51
CA ASP A 610 -2.21 -14.91 1.45
C ASP A 610 -0.73 -15.24 1.54
N GLU A 611 -0.39 -16.52 1.51
CA GLU A 611 0.98 -17.03 1.54
C GLU A 611 1.26 -17.91 0.31
N GLY A 612 2.49 -17.91 -0.09
CA GLY A 612 3.35 -18.65 -1.00
C GLY A 612 2.80 -19.66 -2.00
N TYR A 613 1.56 -20.06 -1.98
CA TYR A 613 0.99 -21.02 -2.93
C TYR A 613 0.79 -20.40 -4.31
N GLY A 614 1.11 -21.18 -5.35
CA GLY A 614 0.77 -20.82 -6.73
C GLY A 614 -0.65 -21.27 -7.08
N LEU A 615 -1.33 -20.47 -7.87
CA LEU A 615 -2.63 -20.84 -8.43
C LEU A 615 -2.45 -21.81 -9.61
N PRO A 616 -3.33 -22.79 -9.81
CA PRO A 616 -3.37 -23.56 -11.04
C PRO A 616 -3.69 -22.64 -12.23
N THR A 617 -3.52 -23.15 -13.43
CA THR A 617 -3.97 -22.42 -14.63
C THR A 617 -5.49 -22.33 -14.64
N LEU A 618 -6.00 -21.14 -14.35
CA LEU A 618 -7.45 -20.86 -14.29
C LEU A 618 -7.86 -20.06 -15.54
N LYS A 619 -8.99 -20.44 -16.12
CA LYS A 619 -9.65 -19.73 -17.22
C LYS A 619 -11.16 -19.74 -16.97
N PRO A 620 -11.84 -18.58 -16.94
CA PRO A 620 -11.26 -17.25 -17.06
C PRO A 620 -10.32 -16.88 -15.89
N ASN A 621 -9.65 -15.69 -15.99
CA ASN A 621 -8.93 -15.09 -14.87
C ASN A 621 -9.92 -14.79 -13.74
N PRO A 622 -9.76 -15.33 -12.51
CA PRO A 622 -10.73 -15.15 -11.45
C PRO A 622 -10.93 -13.69 -10.99
N ALA A 623 -9.86 -12.87 -11.02
CA ALA A 623 -9.98 -11.46 -10.69
C ALA A 623 -10.79 -10.70 -11.74
N LEU A 624 -10.65 -11.06 -13.01
CA LEU A 624 -11.47 -10.51 -14.10
C LEU A 624 -12.92 -10.96 -13.98
N ALA A 625 -13.17 -12.22 -13.62
CA ALA A 625 -14.54 -12.74 -13.45
C ALA A 625 -15.28 -12.02 -12.32
N LEU A 626 -14.64 -11.88 -11.14
CA LEU A 626 -15.22 -11.14 -10.02
C LEU A 626 -15.44 -9.65 -10.35
N TRP A 627 -14.52 -9.04 -11.10
CA TRP A 627 -14.68 -7.69 -11.58
C TRP A 627 -15.88 -7.56 -12.51
N SER A 628 -16.03 -8.49 -13.46
CA SER A 628 -17.17 -8.52 -14.38
C SER A 628 -18.50 -8.68 -13.63
N ASP A 629 -18.59 -9.66 -12.71
CA ASP A 629 -19.79 -9.90 -11.91
C ASP A 629 -20.23 -8.64 -11.14
N VAL A 630 -19.27 -7.91 -10.54
CA VAL A 630 -19.57 -6.64 -9.83
C VAL A 630 -19.98 -5.54 -10.80
N MET A 631 -19.22 -5.35 -11.88
CA MET A 631 -19.47 -4.23 -12.79
C MET A 631 -20.72 -4.43 -13.64
N ASP A 632 -21.04 -5.65 -14.02
CA ASP A 632 -22.27 -5.94 -14.73
C ASP A 632 -23.49 -5.53 -13.90
N GLU A 633 -23.53 -5.87 -12.59
CA GLU A 633 -24.59 -5.50 -11.67
C GLU A 633 -24.63 -3.97 -11.44
N LEU A 634 -23.48 -3.32 -11.28
CA LEU A 634 -23.40 -1.85 -11.09
C LEU A 634 -23.84 -1.03 -12.30
N HIS A 635 -23.88 -1.64 -13.49
CA HIS A 635 -24.25 -0.95 -14.73
C HIS A 635 -25.64 -1.33 -15.26
N GLU A 636 -26.40 -2.24 -14.59
CA GLU A 636 -27.73 -2.66 -15.05
C GLU A 636 -28.69 -1.48 -15.26
N ASP A 637 -28.66 -0.51 -14.34
CA ASP A 637 -29.53 0.69 -14.37
C ASP A 637 -28.82 1.96 -14.86
N LYS A 638 -27.58 1.87 -15.38
CA LYS A 638 -26.84 3.04 -15.87
C LYS A 638 -27.11 3.26 -17.36
N ASP A 639 -27.19 4.53 -17.76
CA ASP A 639 -27.27 4.88 -19.18
C ASP A 639 -26.02 4.42 -19.93
N ASN A 640 -26.21 3.92 -21.14
CA ASN A 640 -25.11 3.58 -22.04
C ASN A 640 -24.21 4.79 -22.27
N LYS A 641 -22.91 4.62 -22.04
CA LYS A 641 -21.95 5.72 -22.14
C LYS A 641 -20.66 5.28 -22.82
N ARG A 642 -20.16 6.17 -23.68
CA ARG A 642 -18.87 6.03 -24.34
C ARG A 642 -17.84 6.92 -23.67
N PHE A 643 -16.57 6.59 -23.83
CA PHE A 643 -15.49 7.51 -23.50
C PHE A 643 -15.61 8.76 -24.39
N ASP A 644 -15.19 9.90 -23.84
CA ASP A 644 -15.23 11.15 -24.59
C ASP A 644 -14.33 11.06 -25.83
N GLU A 645 -14.88 11.45 -26.96
CA GLU A 645 -14.11 11.54 -28.20
C GLU A 645 -13.11 12.69 -28.13
N PRO A 646 -11.91 12.54 -28.69
CA PRO A 646 -10.95 13.62 -28.76
C PRO A 646 -11.47 14.70 -29.72
N ASN A 647 -10.95 15.92 -29.60
CA ASN A 647 -11.26 17.00 -30.49
C ASN A 647 -10.95 16.61 -31.94
N GLU A 648 -11.96 16.66 -32.83
CA GLU A 648 -11.82 16.29 -34.26
C GLU A 648 -10.81 17.16 -35.01
N ASP A 649 -10.53 18.38 -34.54
CA ASP A 649 -9.53 19.27 -35.15
C ASP A 649 -8.08 18.85 -34.82
N ASP A 650 -7.89 18.05 -33.80
CA ASP A 650 -6.58 17.61 -33.33
C ASP A 650 -6.22 16.18 -33.76
N PHE A 651 -7.22 15.38 -34.18
CA PHE A 651 -7.01 14.01 -34.61
C PHE A 651 -7.41 13.81 -36.06
N VAL A 652 -6.59 13.07 -36.77
CA VAL A 652 -6.81 12.77 -38.19
C VAL A 652 -6.75 11.26 -38.45
N GLU A 653 -7.60 10.75 -39.32
CA GLU A 653 -7.49 9.40 -39.83
C GLU A 653 -6.35 9.31 -40.84
N ALA A 654 -5.35 8.52 -40.56
CA ALA A 654 -4.24 8.28 -41.47
C ALA A 654 -3.96 6.78 -41.62
N LYS A 655 -3.45 6.42 -42.78
CA LYS A 655 -3.05 5.05 -43.11
C LYS A 655 -1.63 4.82 -42.67
N TYR A 656 -1.38 3.66 -42.10
CA TYR A 656 -0.06 3.23 -41.68
C TYR A 656 0.23 1.75 -42.08
N CYS A 657 1.50 1.39 -42.09
CA CYS A 657 1.94 0.04 -42.37
C CYS A 657 2.01 -0.78 -41.07
N LEU A 658 1.32 -1.90 -41.01
CA LEU A 658 1.28 -2.81 -39.83
C LEU A 658 2.64 -3.43 -39.46
N ASP A 659 3.63 -3.38 -40.33
CA ASP A 659 4.95 -3.96 -40.09
C ASP A 659 6.04 -2.90 -39.82
N SER A 660 5.79 -1.63 -40.13
CA SER A 660 6.78 -0.56 -39.89
C SER A 660 6.24 0.60 -39.03
N GLY A 661 4.91 0.78 -38.94
CA GLY A 661 4.30 1.96 -38.34
C GLY A 661 4.36 3.22 -39.21
N MET A 662 5.05 3.19 -40.36
CA MET A 662 5.29 4.29 -41.28
C MET A 662 4.12 4.48 -42.25
N ALA A 663 4.10 5.59 -42.99
CA ALA A 663 3.19 5.77 -44.10
C ALA A 663 3.29 4.61 -45.11
N PRO A 664 2.18 4.05 -45.61
CA PRO A 664 2.23 2.86 -46.41
C PRO A 664 2.71 3.12 -47.83
N SER A 665 3.74 2.36 -48.30
CA SER A 665 4.15 2.30 -49.70
C SER A 665 3.14 1.50 -50.52
N LYS A 666 3.16 1.64 -51.84
CA LYS A 666 2.35 0.81 -52.75
C LYS A 666 2.56 -0.69 -52.53
N ALA A 667 3.77 -1.08 -52.12
CA ALA A 667 4.13 -2.48 -51.87
C ALA A 667 3.41 -3.05 -50.61
N CYS A 668 3.10 -2.23 -49.61
CA CYS A 668 2.38 -2.66 -48.42
C CYS A 668 0.96 -3.19 -48.71
N TYR A 669 0.33 -2.74 -49.79
CA TYR A 669 -1.00 -3.21 -50.19
C TYR A 669 -0.99 -4.58 -50.87
N SER A 670 0.18 -5.03 -51.31
CA SER A 670 0.33 -6.23 -52.14
C SER A 670 1.24 -7.30 -51.49
N ASP A 671 1.34 -7.27 -50.16
CA ASP A 671 2.09 -8.29 -49.41
C ASP A 671 1.45 -9.68 -49.57
N VAL A 672 2.27 -10.71 -49.59
CA VAL A 672 1.82 -12.10 -49.78
C VAL A 672 0.88 -12.58 -48.63
N ARG A 673 0.90 -11.94 -47.48
CA ARG A 673 0.03 -12.20 -46.35
C ARG A 673 -1.33 -11.47 -46.48
N GLY A 674 -1.53 -10.69 -47.55
CA GLY A 674 -2.62 -9.75 -47.69
C GLY A 674 -2.17 -8.32 -47.46
N SER A 675 -3.06 -7.35 -47.62
CA SER A 675 -2.73 -5.94 -47.37
C SER A 675 -2.20 -5.76 -45.94
N ARG A 676 -1.05 -5.11 -45.84
CA ARG A 676 -0.42 -4.74 -44.55
C ARG A 676 -0.64 -3.27 -44.25
N VAL A 677 -1.78 -2.73 -44.67
CA VAL A 677 -2.17 -1.35 -44.41
C VAL A 677 -3.42 -1.31 -43.56
N ALA A 678 -3.36 -0.57 -42.49
CA ALA A 678 -4.48 -0.25 -41.63
C ALA A 678 -4.67 1.28 -41.55
N THR A 679 -5.81 1.68 -41.03
CA THR A 679 -6.13 3.08 -40.71
C THR A 679 -6.09 3.24 -39.19
N GLY A 680 -5.52 4.33 -38.72
CA GLY A 680 -5.50 4.72 -37.31
C GLY A 680 -5.90 6.19 -37.15
N LYS A 681 -6.38 6.55 -35.99
CA LYS A 681 -6.74 7.93 -35.61
C LYS A 681 -5.54 8.52 -34.85
N PHE A 682 -4.75 9.32 -35.55
CA PHE A 682 -3.51 9.91 -35.04
C PHE A 682 -3.77 11.33 -34.56
N TYR A 683 -3.08 11.73 -33.50
CA TYR A 683 -2.86 13.13 -33.24
C TYR A 683 -2.11 13.75 -34.40
N LYS A 684 -2.48 14.97 -34.84
CA LYS A 684 -2.00 15.58 -36.10
C LYS A 684 -0.46 15.58 -36.24
N ASP A 685 0.25 15.77 -35.13
CA ASP A 685 1.71 15.83 -35.16
C ASP A 685 2.37 14.43 -35.13
N ASP A 686 1.59 13.37 -34.88
CA ASP A 686 2.05 11.97 -34.86
C ASP A 686 1.82 11.23 -36.17
N VAL A 687 1.23 11.86 -37.16
CA VAL A 687 0.98 11.22 -38.47
C VAL A 687 2.30 10.85 -39.12
N PRO A 688 2.51 9.54 -39.50
CA PRO A 688 3.77 9.14 -40.09
C PRO A 688 3.97 9.78 -41.49
N GLU A 689 5.01 10.57 -41.63
CA GLU A 689 5.40 11.23 -42.90
C GLU A 689 6.31 10.33 -43.77
N GLU A 690 7.13 9.52 -43.13
CA GLU A 690 8.10 8.67 -43.85
C GLU A 690 7.43 7.43 -44.46
N GLU A 691 7.69 7.15 -45.74
CA GLU A 691 7.13 5.99 -46.41
C GLU A 691 7.82 4.70 -45.97
N CYS A 692 7.06 3.63 -45.82
CA CYS A 692 7.51 2.30 -45.45
C CYS A 692 8.59 1.78 -46.37
N THR A 693 9.78 1.49 -45.82
CA THR A 693 10.93 0.93 -46.54
C THR A 693 11.06 -0.58 -46.38
N MET A 694 10.23 -1.21 -45.57
CA MET A 694 10.28 -2.68 -45.33
C MET A 694 9.69 -3.47 -46.49
N HIS A 695 8.58 -3.01 -47.08
CA HIS A 695 7.97 -3.65 -48.23
C HIS A 695 8.59 -3.16 -49.53
N LYS A 696 9.04 -4.11 -50.35
CA LYS A 696 9.69 -3.83 -51.65
C LYS A 696 9.12 -4.69 -52.77
N TRP A 697 9.03 -4.09 -53.97
CA TRP A 697 8.65 -4.85 -55.15
C TRP A 697 9.72 -5.86 -55.54
N ARG A 698 9.32 -7.09 -55.90
CA ARG A 698 10.23 -8.08 -56.45
C ARG A 698 10.57 -7.72 -57.87
N THR A 699 11.84 -7.60 -58.22
CA THR A 699 12.31 -7.51 -59.58
C THR A 699 12.83 -8.89 -60.06
N ASN A 700 12.47 -9.30 -61.27
CA ASN A 700 12.67 -10.68 -61.78
C ASN A 700 14.10 -11.21 -61.88
N SER A 701 15.11 -10.58 -61.28
CA SER A 701 16.51 -10.98 -61.46
C SER A 701 17.43 -10.82 -60.26
N GLN A 702 16.87 -10.53 -59.05
CA GLN A 702 17.72 -10.40 -57.87
C GLN A 702 17.37 -11.45 -56.81
N SER A 703 18.46 -12.15 -56.41
CA SER A 703 18.52 -12.98 -55.23
C SER A 703 17.88 -12.25 -54.04
N LEU A 704 17.16 -13.03 -53.21
CA LEU A 704 16.67 -12.68 -51.89
C LEU A 704 17.63 -11.75 -51.16
N LEU A 705 17.20 -10.53 -50.87
CA LEU A 705 17.84 -9.71 -49.85
C LEU A 705 17.49 -10.35 -48.50
N ASP A 706 18.47 -11.13 -48.04
CA ASP A 706 18.40 -11.77 -46.72
C ASP A 706 18.44 -10.68 -45.65
N LEU A 707 17.26 -10.30 -45.13
CA LEU A 707 17.12 -9.43 -43.96
C LEU A 707 17.41 -10.23 -42.71
N THR A 708 18.53 -10.93 -42.68
CA THR A 708 19.01 -11.64 -41.50
C THR A 708 19.53 -10.62 -40.50
N ARG A 709 18.76 -10.30 -39.51
CA ARG A 709 19.21 -9.49 -38.38
C ARG A 709 19.90 -10.37 -37.35
N LYS A 710 21.20 -10.15 -37.15
CA LYS A 710 21.94 -10.75 -36.05
C LYS A 710 21.68 -9.95 -34.78
N PHE A 711 21.01 -10.58 -33.81
CA PHE A 711 20.81 -10.01 -32.50
C PHE A 711 21.99 -10.38 -31.57
N PRO A 712 22.25 -9.58 -30.50
CA PRO A 712 23.36 -9.82 -29.56
C PRO A 712 23.39 -11.22 -28.93
N LEU A 713 22.29 -11.95 -29.00
CA LEU A 713 22.09 -13.28 -28.41
C LEU A 713 22.47 -14.44 -29.33
N GLY A 714 23.02 -14.19 -30.52
CA GLY A 714 23.26 -15.22 -31.52
C GLY A 714 21.96 -15.81 -32.10
N VAL A 715 20.83 -15.12 -31.93
CA VAL A 715 19.55 -15.46 -32.53
C VAL A 715 19.48 -14.80 -33.90
N THR A 716 19.23 -15.59 -34.93
CA THR A 716 19.02 -15.09 -36.29
C THR A 716 17.52 -15.09 -36.55
N VAL A 717 16.97 -13.92 -36.94
CA VAL A 717 15.60 -13.78 -37.41
C VAL A 717 15.63 -13.45 -38.87
N THR A 718 14.90 -14.20 -39.65
CA THR A 718 14.73 -13.98 -41.07
C THR A 718 13.34 -13.41 -41.29
N ASP A 719 13.27 -12.10 -41.60
CA ASP A 719 12.04 -11.42 -41.99
C ASP A 719 12.06 -11.30 -43.53
N GLU A 720 11.23 -12.07 -44.21
CA GLU A 720 11.07 -11.96 -45.64
C GLU A 720 9.68 -11.42 -45.95
N TYR A 721 9.61 -10.17 -46.43
CA TYR A 721 8.40 -9.53 -46.91
C TYR A 721 8.49 -9.29 -48.39
N TYR A 722 7.64 -9.95 -49.19
CA TYR A 722 7.58 -9.81 -50.66
C TYR A 722 6.22 -9.30 -51.06
N CYS A 723 6.24 -8.30 -51.91
CA CYS A 723 5.08 -7.80 -52.58
C CYS A 723 5.20 -8.09 -54.09
N PHE A 724 4.08 -8.41 -54.73
CA PHE A 724 4.03 -8.72 -56.15
C PHE A 724 3.45 -7.56 -56.96
N SER A 725 4.13 -7.16 -58.04
CA SER A 725 3.62 -6.19 -59.00
C SER A 725 2.84 -6.93 -60.09
N GLY A 726 1.51 -7.04 -59.89
CA GLY A 726 0.64 -7.58 -60.95
C GLY A 726 0.27 -9.06 -60.81
N SER A 727 -0.86 -9.40 -61.41
CA SER A 727 -1.65 -10.61 -61.16
C SER A 727 -1.13 -11.90 -61.82
N ASN A 728 0.08 -11.97 -62.37
CA ASN A 728 0.49 -13.08 -63.23
C ASN A 728 1.84 -13.74 -62.95
N ASP A 729 2.48 -13.52 -61.81
CA ASP A 729 3.71 -14.28 -61.46
C ASP A 729 3.37 -15.46 -60.55
N PRO A 730 3.42 -16.71 -61.06
CA PRO A 730 3.24 -17.87 -60.20
C PRO A 730 4.43 -18.02 -59.23
N ILE A 731 4.09 -18.25 -57.99
CA ILE A 731 5.07 -18.63 -56.96
C ILE A 731 5.72 -19.93 -57.40
N GLY A 732 7.01 -19.88 -57.74
CA GLY A 732 7.78 -21.10 -58.09
C GLY A 732 7.73 -22.13 -56.97
N GLU A 733 7.45 -23.39 -57.27
CA GLU A 733 7.50 -24.50 -56.35
C GLU A 733 8.86 -24.57 -55.67
N GLY A 734 8.97 -24.17 -54.42
CA GLY A 734 10.21 -24.22 -53.64
C GLY A 734 10.47 -23.00 -52.71
N GLN A 735 9.79 -21.90 -52.89
CA GLN A 735 9.89 -20.76 -52.01
C GLN A 735 8.75 -20.78 -50.99
N ARG A 736 8.97 -21.41 -49.83
CA ARG A 736 8.07 -21.30 -48.71
C ARG A 736 8.37 -20.03 -47.96
N VAL A 737 7.52 -19.07 -48.03
CA VAL A 737 7.34 -18.02 -47.04
C VAL A 737 6.97 -18.70 -45.74
N SER A 738 7.63 -18.31 -44.67
CA SER A 738 7.35 -18.79 -43.34
C SER A 738 5.84 -18.68 -43.01
N SER A 739 5.31 -19.75 -42.50
CA SER A 739 3.95 -20.00 -41.98
C SER A 739 2.85 -18.97 -42.25
N PRO A 740 1.67 -19.38 -42.76
CA PRO A 740 0.51 -18.49 -42.98
C PRO A 740 0.00 -17.76 -41.73
N ASN A 741 0.51 -18.08 -40.54
CA ASN A 741 0.07 -17.59 -39.28
C ASN A 741 1.07 -16.64 -38.57
N GLY A 742 2.07 -16.09 -39.29
CA GLY A 742 2.97 -15.07 -38.72
C GLY A 742 3.88 -15.56 -37.59
N HIS A 743 4.07 -16.86 -37.41
CA HIS A 743 4.97 -17.38 -36.38
C HIS A 743 6.40 -17.50 -36.90
N TYR A 744 7.33 -16.84 -36.24
CA TYR A 744 8.77 -16.91 -36.54
C TYR A 744 9.40 -18.12 -35.83
N SER A 745 10.21 -18.89 -36.55
CA SER A 745 10.98 -19.97 -35.96
C SER A 745 12.40 -19.51 -35.67
N PHE A 746 12.82 -19.64 -34.40
CA PHE A 746 14.20 -19.37 -34.02
C PHE A 746 15.10 -20.58 -34.24
N ARG A 747 16.16 -20.45 -35.05
CA ARG A 747 17.22 -21.42 -35.09
C ARG A 747 18.43 -20.96 -34.29
N ARG A 748 18.85 -21.79 -33.35
CA ARG A 748 20.11 -21.63 -32.63
C ARG A 748 21.27 -22.00 -33.54
N THR A 749 22.08 -21.03 -33.97
CA THR A 749 23.35 -21.30 -34.64
C THR A 749 24.40 -21.57 -33.57
N GLY A 750 24.78 -22.85 -33.41
CA GLY A 750 25.90 -23.21 -32.56
C GLY A 750 25.81 -24.64 -32.05
N SER A 751 26.07 -25.59 -32.88
CA SER A 751 26.83 -26.84 -32.59
C SER A 751 27.07 -27.57 -33.87
N THR A 752 28.26 -27.38 -34.41
CA THR A 752 28.84 -28.27 -35.38
C THR A 752 29.18 -29.59 -34.69
N ASN A 753 28.43 -30.62 -34.99
CA ASN A 753 28.94 -31.97 -34.89
C ASN A 753 28.71 -32.65 -36.24
N ASN A 754 29.82 -32.76 -36.97
CA ASN A 754 29.99 -33.65 -38.07
C ASN A 754 29.63 -35.09 -37.67
N ARG A 755 28.70 -35.68 -38.38
CA ARG A 755 28.71 -37.11 -38.69
C ARG A 755 28.19 -37.30 -40.11
N THR A 756 29.10 -37.62 -40.95
CA THR A 756 28.94 -38.31 -42.25
C THR A 756 28.27 -39.68 -42.06
N ASP A 757 27.45 -39.99 -42.97
CA ASP A 757 27.14 -41.27 -43.65
C ASP A 757 25.63 -41.34 -43.89
N GLY A 758 25.15 -41.60 -45.04
CA GLY A 758 25.48 -42.46 -46.13
C GLY A 758 24.18 -43.16 -46.57
N SER A 759 23.88 -43.01 -47.83
CA SER A 759 23.08 -43.97 -48.67
C SER A 759 21.55 -44.09 -48.45
N ASN A 760 20.85 -43.63 -49.38
CA ASN A 760 20.13 -44.34 -50.45
C ASN A 760 18.79 -45.04 -50.14
N SER A 761 17.91 -44.74 -51.00
CA SER A 761 16.84 -45.54 -51.67
C SER A 761 15.39 -45.39 -51.09
N SER A 762 14.63 -44.69 -51.79
CA SER A 762 13.66 -45.13 -52.83
C SER A 762 12.38 -45.83 -52.33
N ARG A 763 11.32 -45.26 -52.81
CA ARG A 763 10.11 -45.91 -53.32
C ARG A 763 8.91 -46.09 -52.36
N ARG A 764 7.91 -45.33 -52.74
CA ARG A 764 6.59 -45.67 -53.31
C ARG A 764 5.44 -46.06 -52.37
N ARG A 765 4.43 -45.21 -52.57
CA ARG A 765 3.02 -45.51 -52.88
C ARG A 765 2.07 -46.02 -51.80
N ARG A 766 1.08 -45.19 -51.67
CA ARG A 766 -0.39 -45.35 -51.83
C ARG A 766 -1.24 -46.00 -50.75
N ARG A 767 -2.19 -45.20 -50.38
CA ARG A 767 -3.66 -45.44 -50.38
C ARG A 767 -4.32 -46.01 -49.13
N THR A 768 -5.19 -45.20 -48.61
CA THR A 768 -6.64 -45.37 -48.38
C THR A 768 -7.12 -46.25 -47.24
N THR A 769 -8.00 -45.64 -46.51
CA THR A 769 -9.34 -45.97 -46.00
C THR A 769 -9.47 -46.52 -44.60
N THR A 770 -10.26 -45.74 -43.87
CA THR A 770 -11.45 -46.12 -43.06
C THR A 770 -11.32 -47.10 -41.92
N GLY A 771 -11.94 -46.72 -40.80
CA GLY A 771 -12.76 -47.62 -39.99
C GLY A 771 -12.29 -47.73 -38.55
N ASP A 772 -12.95 -47.00 -37.73
CA ASP A 772 -13.91 -47.40 -36.72
C ASP A 772 -13.45 -48.28 -35.53
N THR A 773 -13.81 -47.79 -34.38
CA THR A 773 -14.36 -48.40 -33.16
C THR A 773 -13.51 -49.28 -32.24
N THR A 774 -13.67 -48.88 -30.98
CA THR A 774 -13.93 -49.67 -29.78
C THR A 774 -12.78 -50.07 -28.85
N THR A 775 -12.84 -49.47 -27.69
CA THR A 775 -12.94 -50.01 -26.30
C THR A 775 -11.88 -51.00 -25.77
N ARG A 776 -11.58 -50.62 -24.53
CA ARG A 776 -11.30 -51.45 -23.34
C ARG A 776 -9.87 -51.55 -22.85
N THR A 777 -9.72 -50.95 -21.65
CA THR A 777 -9.47 -51.54 -20.30
C THR A 777 -8.29 -52.52 -20.22
N ASP A 778 -7.38 -52.22 -19.36
CA ASP A 778 -7.12 -52.72 -18.01
C ASP A 778 -5.69 -52.46 -17.53
N THR A 779 -5.63 -51.97 -16.36
CA THR A 779 -4.88 -52.33 -15.15
C THR A 779 -3.47 -52.96 -15.29
N ASP A 780 -2.50 -52.46 -14.58
CA ASP A 780 -1.96 -52.96 -13.32
C ASP A 780 -0.62 -52.31 -12.95
N ASN A 781 -0.58 -51.93 -11.72
CA ASN A 781 0.45 -52.02 -10.69
C ASN A 781 1.90 -52.36 -11.07
N ASP A 782 2.84 -51.62 -10.59
CA ASP A 782 3.67 -52.11 -9.47
C ASP A 782 4.52 -51.02 -8.80
N THR A 783 4.54 -51.15 -7.52
CA THR A 783 5.35 -50.56 -6.46
C THR A 783 6.85 -50.73 -6.71
N ASP A 784 7.67 -49.76 -6.29
CA ASP A 784 8.72 -50.07 -5.32
C ASP A 784 9.25 -48.81 -4.59
N THR A 785 9.35 -49.00 -3.32
CA THR A 785 9.95 -48.22 -2.25
C THR A 785 11.47 -48.15 -2.38
N ASP A 786 12.06 -46.98 -2.06
CA ASP A 786 13.19 -47.06 -1.12
C ASP A 786 13.43 -45.74 -0.35
N THR A 787 13.75 -45.93 0.90
CA THR A 787 14.00 -45.05 2.02
C THR A 787 15.44 -44.51 2.02
N GLY A 788 15.62 -43.26 2.50
CA GLY A 788 16.95 -42.78 2.86
C GLY A 788 16.93 -41.43 3.56
N THR A 789 16.87 -41.48 4.88
CA THR A 789 17.16 -40.40 5.84
C THR A 789 18.56 -39.83 5.63
N ASP A 790 18.77 -38.54 5.73
CA ASP A 790 19.70 -38.02 6.76
C ASP A 790 19.53 -36.51 7.03
N ALA A 791 19.75 -36.19 8.30
CA ALA A 791 19.65 -34.86 8.88
C ALA A 791 20.98 -34.10 8.74
N GLY A 792 20.91 -32.77 8.67
CA GLY A 792 22.10 -31.91 8.79
C GLY A 792 21.74 -30.45 8.94
N THR A 793 21.77 -29.98 10.18
CA THR A 793 21.82 -28.59 10.61
C THR A 793 22.99 -27.84 9.95
N ASP A 794 22.83 -26.60 9.48
CA ASP A 794 23.74 -25.53 9.88
C ASP A 794 23.25 -24.11 9.51
N THR A 795 23.50 -23.26 10.41
CA THR A 795 23.66 -21.83 10.65
C THR A 795 23.75 -20.87 9.45
N GLY A 796 23.15 -19.69 9.68
CA GLY A 796 23.11 -18.56 8.79
C GLY A 796 24.46 -17.87 8.51
N THR A 797 24.49 -17.23 7.39
CA THR A 797 25.39 -16.09 7.11
C THR A 797 24.76 -15.16 6.07
N THR A 798 24.71 -13.89 6.45
CA THR A 798 24.45 -12.75 5.59
C THR A 798 25.47 -12.66 4.46
N THR A 799 25.03 -12.59 3.20
CA THR A 799 25.90 -12.26 2.08
C THR A 799 25.43 -10.99 1.39
N GLU A 800 26.37 -10.05 1.29
CA GLU A 800 26.35 -8.85 0.45
C GLU A 800 26.07 -9.15 -1.03
N PRO A 801 25.58 -8.18 -1.82
CA PRO A 801 25.21 -8.41 -3.22
C PRO A 801 26.45 -8.70 -4.07
N THR A 802 26.41 -9.80 -4.78
CA THR A 802 27.49 -10.37 -5.56
C THR A 802 27.83 -9.53 -6.80
N GLU A 803 29.11 -9.51 -7.15
CA GLU A 803 29.83 -8.91 -8.32
C GLU A 803 29.13 -9.12 -9.70
N THR A 804 28.14 -9.95 -9.80
CA THR A 804 27.43 -10.29 -11.06
C THR A 804 26.57 -9.14 -11.59
N THR A 805 26.02 -8.31 -10.73
CA THR A 805 25.13 -7.21 -11.16
C THR A 805 25.90 -6.04 -11.76
N GLU A 806 27.10 -5.77 -11.23
CA GLU A 806 27.99 -4.73 -11.79
C GLU A 806 28.63 -5.15 -13.12
N HIS A 807 28.90 -6.42 -13.30
CA HIS A 807 29.45 -6.92 -14.57
C HIS A 807 28.44 -6.80 -15.72
N VAL A 808 27.19 -7.09 -15.47
CA VAL A 808 26.09 -6.92 -16.46
C VAL A 808 25.85 -5.43 -16.77
N ARG A 809 25.90 -4.55 -15.76
CA ARG A 809 25.80 -3.09 -15.98
C ARG A 809 26.94 -2.56 -16.86
N ARG A 810 28.16 -3.01 -16.65
CA ARG A 810 29.33 -2.61 -17.44
C ARG A 810 29.23 -3.07 -18.87
N GLN A 811 28.76 -4.30 -19.13
CA GLN A 811 28.56 -4.82 -20.49
C GLN A 811 27.46 -4.09 -21.26
N ILE A 812 26.41 -3.65 -20.57
CA ILE A 812 25.34 -2.84 -21.15
C ILE A 812 25.85 -1.43 -21.50
N GLN A 813 26.63 -0.84 -20.65
CA GLN A 813 27.19 0.50 -20.87
C GLN A 813 28.24 0.52 -21.98
N GLU A 814 29.12 -0.47 -22.06
CA GLU A 814 30.08 -0.64 -23.16
C GLU A 814 29.41 -0.91 -24.51
N TRP A 815 28.26 -1.59 -24.51
CA TRP A 815 27.49 -1.78 -25.74
C TRP A 815 26.84 -0.49 -26.24
N TRP A 816 26.34 0.37 -25.32
CA TRP A 816 25.78 1.68 -25.68
C TRP A 816 26.82 2.65 -26.21
N GLU A 817 28.01 2.68 -25.64
CA GLU A 817 29.10 3.54 -26.09
C GLU A 817 29.61 3.14 -27.48
N ASN A 818 29.52 1.85 -27.84
CA ASN A 818 29.88 1.35 -29.18
C ASN A 818 28.79 1.55 -30.25
N GLN A 819 27.57 1.95 -29.88
CA GLN A 819 26.48 2.25 -30.85
C GLN A 819 26.29 3.76 -31.07
N ALA A 820 26.89 4.59 -30.24
CA ALA A 820 26.81 6.07 -30.30
C ALA A 820 27.99 6.70 -31.04
N GLY A 821 28.94 5.88 -31.60
CA GLY A 821 30.08 6.32 -32.38
C GLY A 821 29.88 6.17 -33.87
#